data_f37401b17fc126857c9273044cccc2b0
#
_entry.id   f37401b17fc126857c9273044cccc2b0
#
_cell.length_a   1.000
_cell.length_b   1.000
_cell.length_c   1.000
_cell.angle_alpha   90.00
_cell.angle_beta   90.00
_cell.angle_gamma   90.00
#
_symmetry.space_group_name_H-M   'P 1'
#
loop_
_entity.id
_entity.type
_entity.pdbx_description
1 polymer ?
#
loop_
_entity_poly.entity_id
_entity_poly.type
_entity_poly.pdbx_seq_one_letter_code
_entity_poly.pdbx_strand_id
1 'polypeptide(L)'
;MELSVFFEPEEIENPTGQMSFFNEWEGTAEAGVQAVSGISGKFPQKEQEEISELSVEDRQDISAEKQKEKGQQLNEKQKQAVEIISRRIAVAAGPGTGKTKTLISRILYLLEERKVSPAEITAVTFTNQAAKELKERLEKQLGSRRSVNRMHIGTFHSLCLDFLKKQGKEFFLADPSALSETAREICKEYGLSMTPSQFLNKVSVQKTGAFFNEDSQLREEIMEAYHKKLREENCCDFDDLLLETLKEFREIHRPGNRKKQPCERCFSYLMVDEFQDINTVQYELIQEWNKKGKELFVIGDPDQSIYGFRGSDSGCFLRMKEEFPETCMISLENNYRSTGNILNGALAVIRNNPGMERCLKPWKEAGLPVQIAEAPSKRSEAIFVAKEVSRLVGGMDMLEAHEHFSKEGVTGKRSFRDIAVLYRTHHQARILEKCFQQEGIPYVVSGREEFLDDPLVQGSISFFCSLAEPDNPYYKKDALKKLWDLEENEISGSIYEELKEKYQDRWKKEKPKKLMHDWIKDLDQENNGKFQSLADMAVFYSDTREFLDALLLGEEGDLKRCGGKSVSGDAVSLMTLHASKGLEFPVVFMFGMEKGEIPLEREENPTDIQEERRLFYVGMTRAGEELILTCTREPSLFLDEIPETYMQRKTVGKQKKIQTNEQLSLFDLTPEK
;
A
#
# COMPACT_ATOMS: atom_id res chain seq x y z
N MET A 1 -14.63 -13.20 6.57
CA MET A 1 -14.92 -12.65 5.24
C MET A 1 -16.35 -12.99 4.87
N GLU A 2 -17.26 -12.04 4.91
CA GLU A 2 -18.53 -12.24 4.22
C GLU A 2 -18.23 -12.15 2.74
N LEU A 3 -18.24 -13.32 2.10
CA LEU A 3 -18.07 -13.48 0.67
C LEU A 3 -19.26 -12.81 -0.04
N SER A 4 -19.05 -11.64 -0.59
CA SER A 4 -20.00 -11.06 -1.53
C SER A 4 -20.11 -11.97 -2.75
N VAL A 5 -21.28 -12.47 -2.95
CA VAL A 5 -21.69 -13.49 -3.91
C VAL A 5 -21.28 -13.11 -5.34
N PHE A 6 -20.57 -13.98 -6.01
CA PHE A 6 -20.22 -13.88 -7.42
C PHE A 6 -21.36 -14.30 -8.38
N PHE A 7 -22.42 -14.91 -7.86
CA PHE A 7 -23.54 -15.39 -8.65
C PHE A 7 -24.87 -15.02 -7.99
N GLU A 8 -25.85 -14.68 -8.80
CA GLU A 8 -27.24 -14.64 -8.38
C GLU A 8 -27.65 -16.07 -7.95
N PRO A 9 -28.37 -16.23 -6.83
CA PRO A 9 -28.96 -17.52 -6.51
C PRO A 9 -29.96 -17.88 -7.61
N GLU A 10 -29.79 -19.02 -8.27
CA GLU A 10 -30.90 -19.65 -8.99
C GLU A 10 -32.02 -19.86 -7.99
N GLU A 11 -33.23 -19.54 -8.39
CA GLU A 11 -34.44 -19.83 -7.62
C GLU A 11 -34.49 -21.33 -7.33
N ILE A 12 -34.18 -21.70 -6.08
CA ILE A 12 -34.47 -23.05 -5.59
C ILE A 12 -35.96 -23.00 -5.21
N GLU A 13 -36.78 -23.61 -6.04
CA GLU A 13 -38.19 -23.86 -5.70
C GLU A 13 -38.25 -24.62 -4.35
N ASN A 14 -38.88 -23.97 -3.40
CA ASN A 14 -39.14 -24.56 -2.10
C ASN A 14 -40.31 -25.54 -2.22
N PRO A 15 -40.20 -26.81 -1.82
CA PRO A 15 -41.24 -27.83 -2.04
C PRO A 15 -42.50 -27.65 -1.16
N THR A 16 -42.69 -26.55 -0.50
CA THR A 16 -43.86 -26.32 0.40
C THR A 16 -44.79 -25.21 -0.02
N GLY A 17 -45.06 -25.01 -1.31
CA GLY A 17 -46.26 -24.37 -1.85
C GLY A 17 -46.92 -23.26 -1.00
N GLN A 18 -46.21 -22.25 -0.53
CA GLN A 18 -46.85 -21.03 -0.03
C GLN A 18 -46.33 -19.79 -0.79
N MET A 19 -47.14 -19.39 -1.76
CA MET A 19 -47.08 -18.06 -2.35
C MET A 19 -47.53 -17.03 -1.30
N SER A 20 -46.73 -16.00 -1.07
CA SER A 20 -47.30 -14.74 -0.57
C SER A 20 -46.42 -13.54 -0.93
N PHE A 21 -47.08 -12.62 -1.64
CA PHE A 21 -46.79 -11.17 -1.74
C PHE A 21 -45.61 -10.69 -2.58
N PHE A 22 -45.88 -10.64 -3.90
CA PHE A 22 -45.50 -9.51 -4.74
C PHE A 22 -46.58 -9.36 -5.84
N ASN A 23 -47.59 -8.56 -5.54
CA ASN A 23 -48.44 -7.97 -6.56
C ASN A 23 -48.77 -6.54 -6.12
N GLU A 24 -48.70 -5.69 -7.07
CA GLU A 24 -49.28 -4.36 -7.23
C GLU A 24 -48.24 -3.28 -7.49
N TRP A 25 -48.02 -3.09 -8.77
CA TRP A 25 -48.07 -1.76 -9.41
C TRP A 25 -48.00 -1.92 -10.94
N GLU A 26 -49.17 -2.27 -11.51
CA GLU A 26 -49.49 -1.90 -12.88
C GLU A 26 -50.46 -0.73 -12.83
N GLY A 27 -50.22 0.27 -13.67
CA GLY A 27 -51.22 1.35 -13.81
C GLY A 27 -50.72 2.56 -14.60
N THR A 28 -50.93 2.45 -15.92
CA THR A 28 -51.31 3.49 -16.87
C THR A 28 -50.29 4.48 -17.39
N ALA A 29 -49.98 4.27 -18.66
CA ALA A 29 -49.50 5.26 -19.61
C ALA A 29 -50.64 6.23 -19.99
N GLU A 30 -50.34 7.55 -20.07
CA GLU A 30 -50.75 8.41 -21.19
C GLU A 30 -50.22 9.84 -21.07
N ALA A 31 -49.55 10.23 -22.15
CA ALA A 31 -49.50 11.53 -22.81
C ALA A 31 -49.08 12.81 -22.06
N GLY A 32 -48.04 13.47 -22.58
CA GLY A 32 -47.88 14.91 -22.45
C GLY A 32 -46.47 15.45 -22.66
N VAL A 33 -46.12 15.74 -23.90
CA VAL A 33 -44.95 16.54 -24.29
C VAL A 33 -45.09 17.96 -23.75
N GLN A 34 -44.12 18.48 -22.98
CA GLN A 34 -43.64 19.87 -23.09
C GLN A 34 -42.36 20.15 -22.26
N ALA A 35 -41.36 20.60 -23.00
CA ALA A 35 -40.30 21.58 -22.72
C ALA A 35 -39.66 21.69 -21.33
N VAL A 36 -38.40 21.25 -21.28
CA VAL A 36 -37.16 21.89 -20.82
C VAL A 36 -37.27 23.13 -19.93
N SER A 37 -36.90 23.02 -18.65
CA SER A 37 -35.99 23.94 -17.93
C SER A 37 -35.76 23.47 -16.49
N GLY A 38 -34.52 23.43 -16.06
CA GLY A 38 -34.15 23.53 -14.65
C GLY A 38 -34.09 22.22 -13.85
N ILE A 39 -32.99 21.47 -13.95
CA ILE A 39 -32.66 20.45 -12.94
C ILE A 39 -32.01 21.17 -11.74
N SER A 40 -32.80 21.55 -10.74
CA SER A 40 -32.34 21.78 -9.39
C SER A 40 -32.47 20.47 -8.61
N GLY A 41 -31.35 19.79 -8.37
CA GLY A 41 -31.31 18.60 -7.52
C GLY A 41 -31.70 18.97 -6.09
N LYS A 42 -32.81 18.48 -5.61
CA LYS A 42 -33.25 18.57 -4.21
C LYS A 42 -32.47 17.52 -3.41
N PHE A 43 -31.65 17.97 -2.46
CA PHE A 43 -31.03 17.14 -1.44
C PHE A 43 -32.07 16.51 -0.51
N PRO A 44 -31.80 15.33 0.12
CA PRO A 44 -32.64 14.76 1.16
C PRO A 44 -32.81 15.75 2.33
N GLN A 45 -33.99 15.86 2.90
CA GLN A 45 -34.34 16.82 3.96
C GLN A 45 -33.40 16.78 5.19
N LYS A 46 -32.81 15.65 5.52
CA LYS A 46 -31.86 15.50 6.62
C LYS A 46 -30.53 16.26 6.42
N GLU A 47 -30.01 16.31 5.19
CA GLU A 47 -28.80 17.07 4.88
C GLU A 47 -29.05 18.61 4.88
N GLN A 48 -30.28 19.03 4.64
CA GLN A 48 -30.64 20.46 4.68
C GLN A 48 -30.76 21.02 6.10
N GLU A 49 -31.13 20.18 7.07
CA GLU A 49 -31.19 20.57 8.48
C GLU A 49 -29.78 20.66 9.11
N GLU A 50 -28.88 19.70 8.82
CA GLU A 50 -27.48 19.75 9.29
C GLU A 50 -26.70 20.95 8.72
N ILE A 51 -26.95 21.34 7.47
CA ILE A 51 -26.31 22.51 6.84
C ILE A 51 -26.86 23.84 7.37
N SER A 52 -28.08 23.86 7.94
CA SER A 52 -28.68 25.07 8.47
C SER A 52 -28.09 25.54 9.80
N GLU A 53 -27.43 24.64 10.54
CA GLU A 53 -26.81 24.92 11.86
C GLU A 53 -25.36 25.35 11.79
N LEU A 54 -24.72 25.28 10.59
CA LEU A 54 -23.32 25.67 10.39
C LEU A 54 -23.14 27.18 10.19
N SER A 55 -22.01 27.73 10.62
CA SER A 55 -21.65 29.13 10.40
C SER A 55 -21.51 29.46 8.90
N VAL A 56 -21.56 30.75 8.55
CA VAL A 56 -21.43 31.20 7.15
C VAL A 56 -20.05 30.82 6.57
N GLU A 57 -19.00 30.79 7.42
CA GLU A 57 -17.64 30.37 7.06
C GLU A 57 -17.57 28.86 6.80
N ASP A 58 -18.15 28.03 7.68
CA ASP A 58 -18.23 26.58 7.50
C ASP A 58 -19.02 26.19 6.25
N ARG A 59 -20.10 26.95 5.91
CA ARG A 59 -20.87 26.74 4.67
C ARG A 59 -20.07 27.10 3.42
N GLN A 60 -19.21 28.12 3.49
CA GLN A 60 -18.33 28.49 2.40
C GLN A 60 -17.20 27.45 2.20
N ASP A 61 -16.63 26.91 3.27
CA ASP A 61 -15.61 25.87 3.21
C ASP A 61 -16.18 24.54 2.68
N ILE A 62 -17.37 24.12 3.15
CA ILE A 62 -18.04 22.91 2.60
C ILE A 62 -18.45 23.12 1.14
N SER A 63 -18.87 24.33 0.75
CA SER A 63 -19.20 24.62 -0.65
C SER A 63 -17.94 24.69 -1.52
N ALA A 64 -16.81 25.20 -0.99
CA ALA A 64 -15.54 25.25 -1.66
C ALA A 64 -14.89 23.86 -1.79
N GLU A 65 -15.02 22.99 -0.77
CA GLU A 65 -14.59 21.59 -0.83
C GLU A 65 -15.46 20.78 -1.80
N LYS A 66 -16.79 20.90 -1.75
CA LYS A 66 -17.70 20.27 -2.72
C LYS A 66 -17.51 20.80 -4.15
N GLN A 67 -17.14 22.06 -4.34
CA GLN A 67 -16.77 22.61 -5.64
C GLN A 67 -15.37 22.17 -6.07
N LYS A 68 -14.39 22.03 -5.17
CA LYS A 68 -13.09 21.42 -5.47
C LYS A 68 -13.23 19.95 -5.85
N GLU A 69 -14.09 19.18 -5.21
CA GLU A 69 -14.34 17.77 -5.55
C GLU A 69 -15.16 17.61 -6.86
N LYS A 70 -16.13 18.47 -7.15
CA LYS A 70 -16.85 18.51 -8.44
C LYS A 70 -16.06 19.15 -9.58
N GLY A 71 -15.03 19.94 -9.28
CA GLY A 71 -14.41 20.88 -10.22
C GLY A 71 -13.12 20.43 -10.86
N GLN A 72 -12.57 19.24 -10.57
CA GLN A 72 -11.41 18.76 -11.32
C GLN A 72 -11.88 18.00 -12.57
N GLN A 73 -12.15 18.74 -13.63
CA GLN A 73 -12.33 18.15 -14.96
C GLN A 73 -11.12 17.30 -15.33
N LEU A 74 -11.36 16.19 -16.04
CA LEU A 74 -10.30 15.38 -16.62
C LEU A 74 -9.57 16.22 -17.67
N ASN A 75 -8.24 16.12 -17.70
CA ASN A 75 -7.48 16.71 -18.82
C ASN A 75 -7.70 15.87 -20.10
N GLU A 76 -7.28 16.43 -21.26
CA GLU A 76 -7.46 15.80 -22.58
C GLU A 76 -6.99 14.35 -22.62
N LYS A 77 -5.79 14.04 -22.07
CA LYS A 77 -5.23 12.68 -22.07
C LYS A 77 -5.97 11.74 -21.13
N GLN A 78 -6.36 12.22 -19.96
CA GLN A 78 -7.20 11.46 -19.02
C GLN A 78 -8.57 11.18 -19.65
N LYS A 79 -9.21 12.18 -20.29
CA LYS A 79 -10.46 12.02 -21.01
C LYS A 79 -10.34 11.03 -22.15
N GLN A 80 -9.27 11.11 -22.93
CA GLN A 80 -8.95 10.14 -23.97
C GLN A 80 -8.88 8.72 -23.39
N ALA A 81 -8.17 8.51 -22.26
CA ALA A 81 -8.05 7.20 -21.62
C ALA A 81 -9.40 6.68 -21.08
N VAL A 82 -10.26 7.59 -20.60
CA VAL A 82 -11.59 7.25 -20.06
C VAL A 82 -12.57 6.89 -21.16
N GLU A 83 -12.58 7.56 -22.30
CA GLU A 83 -13.63 7.45 -23.32
C GLU A 83 -13.26 6.52 -24.49
N ILE A 84 -11.99 6.17 -24.66
CA ILE A 84 -11.53 5.35 -25.80
C ILE A 84 -12.22 3.98 -25.81
N ILE A 85 -12.54 3.52 -27.02
CA ILE A 85 -13.13 2.19 -27.25
C ILE A 85 -12.05 1.34 -27.94
N SER A 86 -11.46 0.43 -27.19
CA SER A 86 -10.49 -0.53 -27.68
C SER A 86 -10.57 -1.82 -26.88
N ARG A 87 -10.17 -2.93 -27.50
CA ARG A 87 -10.10 -4.24 -26.83
C ARG A 87 -9.03 -4.26 -25.75
N ARG A 88 -7.91 -3.55 -25.98
CA ARG A 88 -6.80 -3.42 -25.05
C ARG A 88 -6.34 -1.97 -24.97
N ILE A 89 -6.29 -1.47 -23.74
CA ILE A 89 -5.91 -0.08 -23.43
C ILE A 89 -4.83 -0.14 -22.36
N ALA A 90 -3.67 0.45 -22.65
CA ALA A 90 -2.57 0.56 -21.71
C ALA A 90 -2.24 2.03 -21.45
N VAL A 91 -2.35 2.45 -20.20
CA VAL A 91 -2.15 3.84 -19.78
C VAL A 91 -0.84 3.93 -18.99
N ALA A 92 0.18 4.51 -19.61
CA ALA A 92 1.41 4.88 -18.94
C ALA A 92 1.20 6.19 -18.18
N ALA A 93 1.25 6.13 -16.87
CA ALA A 93 0.85 7.23 -16.00
C ALA A 93 1.88 7.44 -14.88
N GLY A 94 2.75 8.43 -15.03
CA GLY A 94 3.76 8.78 -14.05
C GLY A 94 3.19 9.21 -12.70
N PRO A 95 4.05 9.52 -11.72
CA PRO A 95 3.62 9.96 -10.39
C PRO A 95 2.79 11.24 -10.49
N GLY A 96 1.75 11.35 -9.66
CA GLY A 96 0.93 12.56 -9.58
C GLY A 96 0.11 12.91 -10.83
N THR A 97 0.01 12.00 -11.82
CA THR A 97 -0.78 12.23 -13.04
C THR A 97 -2.26 11.89 -12.91
N GLY A 98 -2.69 11.39 -11.74
CA GLY A 98 -4.08 11.05 -11.47
C GLY A 98 -4.46 9.64 -11.96
N LYS A 99 -3.56 8.64 -11.82
CA LYS A 99 -3.83 7.20 -12.11
C LYS A 99 -5.17 6.74 -11.58
N THR A 100 -5.33 6.77 -10.25
CA THR A 100 -6.55 6.29 -9.57
C THR A 100 -7.79 7.07 -10.02
N LYS A 101 -7.68 8.38 -10.23
CA LYS A 101 -8.78 9.21 -10.77
C LYS A 101 -9.19 8.74 -12.16
N THR A 102 -8.23 8.47 -13.04
CA THR A 102 -8.48 8.00 -14.41
C THR A 102 -9.15 6.62 -14.39
N LEU A 103 -8.67 5.70 -13.54
CA LEU A 103 -9.26 4.36 -13.37
C LEU A 103 -10.71 4.44 -12.88
N ILE A 104 -10.96 5.21 -11.82
CA ILE A 104 -12.32 5.44 -11.29
C ILE A 104 -13.24 6.03 -12.38
N SER A 105 -12.77 7.06 -13.08
CA SER A 105 -13.55 7.70 -14.14
C SER A 105 -13.85 6.73 -15.30
N ARG A 106 -12.93 5.80 -15.62
CA ARG A 106 -13.18 4.74 -16.60
C ARG A 106 -14.30 3.81 -16.15
N ILE A 107 -14.26 3.35 -14.89
CA ILE A 107 -15.30 2.50 -14.33
C ILE A 107 -16.65 3.20 -14.37
N LEU A 108 -16.71 4.47 -13.96
CA LEU A 108 -17.94 5.27 -14.02
C LEU A 108 -18.45 5.44 -15.45
N TYR A 109 -17.59 5.74 -16.40
CA TYR A 109 -17.94 5.82 -17.83
C TYR A 109 -18.57 4.51 -18.34
N LEU A 110 -18.00 3.36 -17.98
CA LEU A 110 -18.54 2.05 -18.34
C LEU A 110 -19.93 1.83 -17.74
N LEU A 111 -20.15 2.20 -16.48
CA LEU A 111 -21.43 2.03 -15.79
C LEU A 111 -22.50 3.01 -16.28
N GLU A 112 -22.15 4.29 -16.40
CA GLU A 112 -23.09 5.36 -16.63
C GLU A 112 -23.37 5.60 -18.11
N GLU A 113 -22.34 5.62 -18.96
CA GLU A 113 -22.47 5.91 -20.38
C GLU A 113 -22.64 4.62 -21.21
N ARG A 114 -21.80 3.62 -20.93
CA ARG A 114 -21.84 2.35 -21.67
C ARG A 114 -22.86 1.36 -21.12
N LYS A 115 -23.51 1.67 -19.97
CA LYS A 115 -24.55 0.83 -19.32
C LYS A 115 -24.07 -0.61 -19.08
N VAL A 116 -22.79 -0.76 -18.75
CA VAL A 116 -22.21 -2.07 -18.41
C VAL A 116 -22.73 -2.51 -17.05
N SER A 117 -23.07 -3.79 -16.90
CA SER A 117 -23.47 -4.33 -15.61
C SER A 117 -22.28 -4.32 -14.63
N PRO A 118 -22.47 -3.86 -13.38
CA PRO A 118 -21.41 -3.93 -12.36
C PRO A 118 -20.77 -5.32 -12.22
N ALA A 119 -21.58 -6.39 -12.33
CA ALA A 119 -21.09 -7.77 -12.26
C ALA A 119 -20.18 -8.21 -13.42
N GLU A 120 -20.08 -7.43 -14.49
CA GLU A 120 -19.15 -7.67 -15.60
C GLU A 120 -17.80 -6.95 -15.43
N ILE A 121 -17.63 -6.16 -14.35
CA ILE A 121 -16.42 -5.35 -14.10
C ILE A 121 -15.61 -5.98 -12.99
N THR A 122 -14.33 -6.27 -13.29
CA THR A 122 -13.33 -6.66 -12.30
C THR A 122 -12.22 -5.60 -12.27
N ALA A 123 -11.89 -5.11 -11.07
CA ALA A 123 -10.76 -4.22 -10.84
C ALA A 123 -9.75 -4.87 -9.89
N VAL A 124 -8.54 -5.04 -10.39
CA VAL A 124 -7.42 -5.66 -9.67
C VAL A 124 -6.49 -4.57 -9.21
N THR A 125 -6.15 -4.59 -7.93
CA THR A 125 -5.17 -3.68 -7.31
C THR A 125 -4.03 -4.49 -6.71
N PHE A 126 -2.93 -3.81 -6.37
CA PHE A 126 -1.77 -4.48 -5.79
C PHE A 126 -1.95 -4.76 -4.30
N THR A 127 -2.56 -3.86 -3.54
CA THR A 127 -2.75 -3.98 -2.08
C THR A 127 -4.23 -4.01 -1.69
N ASN A 128 -4.52 -4.61 -0.52
CA ASN A 128 -5.87 -4.61 0.05
C ASN A 128 -6.34 -3.19 0.42
N GLN A 129 -5.41 -2.33 0.87
CA GLN A 129 -5.72 -0.92 1.15
C GLN A 129 -6.14 -0.18 -0.12
N ALA A 130 -5.44 -0.38 -1.26
CA ALA A 130 -5.81 0.23 -2.53
C ALA A 130 -7.18 -0.26 -3.03
N ALA A 131 -7.48 -1.55 -2.85
CA ALA A 131 -8.80 -2.10 -3.18
C ALA A 131 -9.92 -1.48 -2.32
N LYS A 132 -9.68 -1.29 -1.02
CA LYS A 132 -10.60 -0.64 -0.08
C LYS A 132 -10.83 0.83 -0.48
N GLU A 133 -9.77 1.58 -0.72
CA GLU A 133 -9.85 2.98 -1.15
C GLU A 133 -10.59 3.13 -2.49
N LEU A 134 -10.34 2.25 -3.45
CA LEU A 134 -11.05 2.22 -4.72
C LEU A 134 -12.56 2.02 -4.52
N LYS A 135 -12.96 1.07 -3.65
CA LYS A 135 -14.37 0.83 -3.29
C LYS A 135 -15.00 2.06 -2.65
N GLU A 136 -14.37 2.66 -1.65
CA GLU A 136 -14.88 3.84 -0.94
C GLU A 136 -15.08 5.04 -1.88
N ARG A 137 -14.10 5.29 -2.76
CA ARG A 137 -14.19 6.37 -3.75
C ARG A 137 -15.31 6.13 -4.79
N LEU A 138 -15.50 4.88 -5.23
CA LEU A 138 -16.59 4.50 -6.12
C LEU A 138 -17.95 4.61 -5.42
N GLU A 139 -18.07 4.18 -4.16
CA GLU A 139 -19.29 4.33 -3.35
C GLU A 139 -19.68 5.81 -3.21
N LYS A 140 -18.70 6.67 -2.92
CA LYS A 140 -18.92 8.13 -2.80
C LYS A 140 -19.43 8.74 -4.12
N GLN A 141 -18.89 8.32 -5.27
CA GLN A 141 -19.26 8.90 -6.56
C GLN A 141 -20.56 8.34 -7.13
N LEU A 142 -20.80 7.04 -6.98
CA LEU A 142 -22.02 6.38 -7.45
C LEU A 142 -23.23 6.61 -6.52
N GLY A 143 -22.99 6.97 -5.25
CA GLY A 143 -24.03 7.06 -4.23
C GLY A 143 -24.70 5.71 -3.92
N SER A 144 -24.11 4.58 -4.34
CA SER A 144 -24.69 3.25 -4.25
C SER A 144 -23.68 2.18 -3.86
N ARG A 145 -23.66 1.84 -2.59
CA ARG A 145 -22.86 0.70 -2.07
C ARG A 145 -23.25 -0.63 -2.72
N ARG A 146 -24.56 -0.81 -3.06
CA ARG A 146 -25.05 -2.03 -3.70
C ARG A 146 -24.42 -2.24 -5.08
N SER A 147 -24.23 -1.17 -5.88
CA SER A 147 -23.59 -1.27 -7.19
C SER A 147 -22.12 -1.64 -7.08
N VAL A 148 -21.41 -1.06 -6.09
CA VAL A 148 -20.00 -1.36 -5.85
C VAL A 148 -19.80 -2.80 -5.38
N ASN A 149 -20.67 -3.30 -4.49
CA ASN A 149 -20.61 -4.68 -4.00
C ASN A 149 -20.90 -5.75 -5.07
N ARG A 150 -21.49 -5.37 -6.21
CA ARG A 150 -21.68 -6.27 -7.36
C ARG A 150 -20.49 -6.30 -8.30
N MET A 151 -19.53 -5.39 -8.17
CA MET A 151 -18.26 -5.42 -8.89
C MET A 151 -17.27 -6.34 -8.17
N HIS A 152 -16.30 -6.85 -8.90
CA HIS A 152 -15.22 -7.68 -8.36
C HIS A 152 -13.98 -6.83 -8.15
N ILE A 153 -13.77 -6.31 -6.94
CA ILE A 153 -12.65 -5.42 -6.62
C ILE A 153 -11.80 -6.06 -5.53
N GLY A 154 -10.54 -6.33 -5.83
CA GLY A 154 -9.62 -6.97 -4.88
C GLY A 154 -8.20 -7.09 -5.42
N THR A 155 -7.34 -7.76 -4.65
CA THR A 155 -5.99 -8.12 -5.09
C THR A 155 -6.03 -9.41 -5.91
N PHE A 156 -4.95 -9.71 -6.66
CA PHE A 156 -4.84 -10.99 -7.38
C PHE A 156 -5.13 -12.18 -6.47
N HIS A 157 -4.48 -12.24 -5.31
CA HIS A 157 -4.62 -13.35 -4.37
C HIS A 157 -6.04 -13.48 -3.82
N SER A 158 -6.68 -12.36 -3.46
CA SER A 158 -8.07 -12.40 -2.94
C SER A 158 -9.06 -12.91 -3.99
N LEU A 159 -8.92 -12.47 -5.25
CA LEU A 159 -9.77 -12.92 -6.35
C LEU A 159 -9.53 -14.39 -6.70
N CYS A 160 -8.26 -14.85 -6.69
CA CYS A 160 -7.92 -16.24 -6.91
C CYS A 160 -8.47 -17.15 -5.80
N LEU A 161 -8.32 -16.75 -4.54
CA LEU A 161 -8.84 -17.49 -3.39
C LEU A 161 -10.37 -17.62 -3.46
N ASP A 162 -11.06 -16.51 -3.76
CA ASP A 162 -12.51 -16.49 -3.93
C ASP A 162 -12.96 -17.43 -5.07
N PHE A 163 -12.25 -17.42 -6.17
CA PHE A 163 -12.52 -18.29 -7.31
C PHE A 163 -12.35 -19.77 -6.95
N LEU A 164 -11.21 -20.15 -6.36
CA LEU A 164 -10.91 -21.53 -6.01
C LEU A 164 -11.87 -22.11 -4.96
N LYS A 165 -12.25 -21.30 -3.94
CA LYS A 165 -13.28 -21.68 -2.95
C LYS A 165 -14.62 -21.99 -3.61
N LYS A 166 -15.02 -21.22 -4.63
CA LYS A 166 -16.26 -21.45 -5.39
C LYS A 166 -16.21 -22.67 -6.29
N GLN A 167 -15.02 -23.08 -6.72
CA GLN A 167 -14.83 -24.34 -7.42
C GLN A 167 -14.88 -25.57 -6.48
N GLY A 168 -15.10 -25.36 -5.17
CA GLY A 168 -15.13 -26.43 -4.17
C GLY A 168 -13.76 -27.03 -3.86
N LYS A 169 -12.69 -26.26 -4.12
CA LYS A 169 -11.34 -26.67 -3.71
C LYS A 169 -11.13 -26.32 -2.25
N GLU A 170 -10.98 -27.35 -1.43
CA GLU A 170 -10.65 -27.23 -0.02
C GLU A 170 -9.15 -27.33 0.18
N PHE A 171 -8.50 -26.22 0.48
CA PHE A 171 -7.12 -26.16 0.95
C PHE A 171 -6.98 -24.95 1.89
N PHE A 172 -6.00 -25.02 2.78
CA PHE A 172 -5.69 -23.98 3.72
C PHE A 172 -4.47 -23.19 3.26
N LEU A 173 -4.53 -21.88 3.40
CA LEU A 173 -3.37 -21.04 3.14
C LEU A 173 -2.41 -21.19 4.32
N ALA A 174 -1.17 -21.62 4.05
CA ALA A 174 -0.14 -21.70 5.06
C ALA A 174 0.25 -20.29 5.52
N ASP A 175 0.33 -20.07 6.83
CA ASP A 175 0.80 -18.80 7.34
C ASP A 175 2.34 -18.64 7.18
N PRO A 176 2.86 -17.43 7.28
CA PRO A 176 4.29 -17.17 7.12
C PRO A 176 5.19 -17.98 8.08
N SER A 177 4.68 -18.35 9.25
CA SER A 177 5.41 -19.11 10.25
C SER A 177 5.52 -20.58 9.88
N ALA A 178 4.43 -21.20 9.39
CA ALA A 178 4.43 -22.55 8.86
C ALA A 178 5.38 -22.69 7.67
N LEU A 179 5.29 -21.72 6.74
CA LEU A 179 6.21 -21.67 5.61
C LEU A 179 7.67 -21.57 6.05
N SER A 180 7.95 -20.76 7.08
CA SER A 180 9.29 -20.61 7.64
C SER A 180 9.79 -21.87 8.34
N GLU A 181 8.91 -22.62 9.05
CA GLU A 181 9.25 -23.88 9.67
C GLU A 181 9.54 -24.95 8.60
N THR A 182 8.66 -25.11 7.61
CA THR A 182 8.85 -25.99 6.46
C THR A 182 10.17 -25.68 5.72
N ALA A 183 10.44 -24.40 5.48
CA ALA A 183 11.69 -23.97 4.84
C ALA A 183 12.92 -24.32 5.68
N ARG A 184 12.86 -24.16 7.01
CA ARG A 184 13.95 -24.51 7.93
C ARG A 184 14.25 -26.01 7.91
N GLU A 185 13.19 -26.83 7.92
CA GLU A 185 13.33 -28.29 7.84
C GLU A 185 13.98 -28.71 6.53
N ILE A 186 13.54 -28.18 5.39
CA ILE A 186 14.12 -28.49 4.08
C ILE A 186 15.55 -27.99 3.98
N CYS A 187 15.84 -26.79 4.43
CA CYS A 187 17.23 -26.30 4.46
C CYS A 187 18.15 -27.22 5.26
N LYS A 188 17.67 -27.75 6.39
CA LYS A 188 18.42 -28.68 7.22
C LYS A 188 18.56 -30.05 6.54
N GLU A 189 17.50 -30.59 5.96
CA GLU A 189 17.46 -31.89 5.28
C GLU A 189 18.42 -31.93 4.09
N TYR A 190 18.45 -30.87 3.29
CA TYR A 190 19.28 -30.78 2.08
C TYR A 190 20.62 -30.05 2.29
N GLY A 191 20.94 -29.69 3.54
CA GLY A 191 22.22 -29.02 3.88
C GLY A 191 22.41 -27.66 3.22
N LEU A 192 21.34 -26.87 3.05
CA LEU A 192 21.40 -25.57 2.41
C LEU A 192 21.88 -24.50 3.39
N SER A 193 22.91 -23.77 3.02
CA SER A 193 23.47 -22.65 3.82
C SER A 193 22.73 -21.32 3.57
N MET A 194 21.40 -21.33 3.67
CA MET A 194 20.57 -20.15 3.50
C MET A 194 19.51 -20.03 4.61
N THR A 195 19.03 -18.83 4.86
CA THR A 195 17.93 -18.62 5.82
C THR A 195 16.60 -19.11 5.26
N PRO A 196 15.62 -19.46 6.12
CA PRO A 196 14.25 -19.80 5.66
C PRO A 196 13.64 -18.73 4.76
N SER A 197 13.84 -17.45 5.08
CA SER A 197 13.34 -16.33 4.28
C SER A 197 13.99 -16.28 2.88
N GLN A 198 15.30 -16.51 2.79
CA GLN A 198 15.99 -16.61 1.50
C GLN A 198 15.50 -17.81 0.68
N PHE A 199 15.24 -18.94 1.34
CA PHE A 199 14.68 -20.14 0.70
C PHE A 199 13.28 -19.86 0.13
N LEU A 200 12.38 -19.32 0.94
CA LEU A 200 11.01 -18.99 0.51
C LEU A 200 10.98 -17.98 -0.63
N ASN A 201 11.86 -16.98 -0.59
CA ASN A 201 11.98 -16.03 -1.69
C ASN A 201 12.42 -16.73 -2.99
N LYS A 202 13.39 -17.66 -2.93
CA LYS A 202 13.80 -18.43 -4.10
C LYS A 202 12.66 -19.31 -4.64
N VAL A 203 11.89 -19.96 -3.75
CA VAL A 203 10.71 -20.74 -4.12
C VAL A 203 9.69 -19.88 -4.86
N SER A 204 9.35 -18.71 -4.29
CA SER A 204 8.39 -17.77 -4.87
C SER A 204 8.84 -17.28 -6.24
N VAL A 205 10.10 -16.87 -6.35
CA VAL A 205 10.69 -16.40 -7.62
C VAL A 205 10.66 -17.52 -8.68
N GLN A 206 11.00 -18.76 -8.31
CA GLN A 206 10.98 -19.90 -9.23
C GLN A 206 9.55 -20.28 -9.65
N LYS A 207 8.57 -20.22 -8.73
CA LYS A 207 7.14 -20.43 -9.02
C LYS A 207 6.58 -19.37 -9.96
N THR A 208 6.95 -18.13 -9.75
CA THR A 208 6.41 -16.98 -10.51
C THR A 208 7.10 -16.73 -11.84
N GLY A 209 8.15 -17.52 -12.18
CA GLY A 209 8.83 -17.45 -13.47
C GLY A 209 9.66 -16.17 -13.66
N ALA A 210 10.10 -15.54 -12.57
CA ALA A 210 11.02 -14.41 -12.67
C ALA A 210 12.38 -14.87 -13.22
N PHE A 211 12.95 -14.06 -14.12
CA PHE A 211 14.23 -14.36 -14.76
C PHE A 211 15.38 -14.20 -13.77
N PHE A 212 15.89 -15.33 -13.28
CA PHE A 212 17.17 -15.37 -12.57
C PHE A 212 18.16 -16.26 -13.33
N ASN A 213 19.45 -16.07 -13.09
CA ASN A 213 20.50 -16.93 -13.64
C ASN A 213 20.20 -18.40 -13.27
N GLU A 214 20.33 -19.30 -14.21
CA GLU A 214 20.09 -20.74 -14.02
C GLU A 214 20.83 -21.32 -12.80
N ASP A 215 22.01 -20.78 -12.46
CA ASP A 215 22.82 -21.16 -11.30
C ASP A 215 22.18 -20.82 -9.94
N SER A 216 21.16 -19.96 -9.89
CA SER A 216 20.50 -19.53 -8.65
C SER A 216 19.23 -20.30 -8.31
N GLN A 217 18.77 -21.18 -9.19
CA GLN A 217 17.54 -21.97 -9.00
C GLN A 217 17.73 -23.07 -7.96
N LEU A 218 16.66 -23.35 -7.22
CA LEU A 218 16.58 -24.55 -6.38
C LEU A 218 16.44 -25.78 -7.26
N ARG A 219 17.13 -26.86 -6.89
CA ARG A 219 17.01 -28.15 -7.60
C ARG A 219 15.56 -28.65 -7.55
N GLU A 220 15.12 -29.31 -8.60
CA GLU A 220 13.75 -29.82 -8.74
C GLU A 220 13.36 -30.74 -7.56
N GLU A 221 14.29 -31.55 -7.06
CA GLU A 221 14.11 -32.42 -5.88
C GLU A 221 13.72 -31.62 -4.62
N ILE A 222 14.32 -30.43 -4.43
CA ILE A 222 14.07 -29.56 -3.27
C ILE A 222 12.69 -28.91 -3.41
N MET A 223 12.34 -28.46 -4.61
CA MET A 223 11.02 -27.92 -4.91
C MET A 223 9.92 -28.96 -4.70
N GLU A 224 10.14 -30.20 -5.17
CA GLU A 224 9.18 -31.30 -4.96
C GLU A 224 9.03 -31.67 -3.47
N ALA A 225 10.14 -31.66 -2.70
CA ALA A 225 10.10 -31.87 -1.26
C ALA A 225 9.28 -30.79 -0.54
N TYR A 226 9.44 -29.52 -0.95
CA TYR A 226 8.65 -28.41 -0.43
C TYR A 226 7.16 -28.58 -0.73
N HIS A 227 6.80 -28.85 -1.98
CA HIS A 227 5.41 -29.07 -2.37
C HIS A 227 4.80 -30.30 -1.69
N LYS A 228 5.60 -31.37 -1.47
CA LYS A 228 5.14 -32.59 -0.80
C LYS A 228 4.77 -32.29 0.66
N LYS A 229 5.61 -31.54 1.40
CA LYS A 229 5.32 -31.15 2.79
C LYS A 229 4.06 -30.31 2.90
N LEU A 230 3.86 -29.32 2.02
CA LEU A 230 2.64 -28.51 2.02
C LEU A 230 1.39 -29.38 1.72
N ARG A 231 1.49 -30.32 0.78
CA ARG A 231 0.37 -31.26 0.46
C ARG A 231 0.04 -32.19 1.61
N GLU A 232 1.03 -32.67 2.36
CA GLU A 232 0.84 -33.53 3.54
C GLU A 232 0.05 -32.80 4.63
N GLU A 233 0.22 -31.50 4.76
CA GLU A 233 -0.52 -30.65 5.68
C GLU A 233 -1.81 -30.04 5.07
N ASN A 234 -2.18 -30.43 3.84
CA ASN A 234 -3.29 -29.88 3.07
C ASN A 234 -3.22 -28.34 2.97
N CYS A 235 -2.01 -27.80 2.90
CA CYS A 235 -1.73 -26.38 2.80
C CYS A 235 -1.20 -26.00 1.41
N CYS A 236 -1.35 -24.70 1.08
CA CYS A 236 -0.74 -24.07 -0.08
C CYS A 236 -0.12 -22.74 0.32
N ASP A 237 0.88 -22.27 -0.42
CA ASP A 237 1.38 -20.91 -0.28
C ASP A 237 0.63 -19.93 -1.21
N PHE A 238 0.99 -18.65 -1.12
CA PHE A 238 0.34 -17.60 -1.91
C PHE A 238 0.50 -17.77 -3.42
N ASP A 239 1.67 -18.23 -3.87
CA ASP A 239 1.94 -18.41 -5.29
C ASP A 239 1.13 -19.60 -5.86
N ASP A 240 0.86 -20.62 -5.04
CA ASP A 240 0.00 -21.75 -5.44
C ASP A 240 -1.43 -21.30 -5.76
N LEU A 241 -1.97 -20.27 -5.09
CA LEU A 241 -3.28 -19.71 -5.44
C LEU A 241 -3.33 -19.20 -6.87
N LEU A 242 -2.27 -18.50 -7.29
CA LEU A 242 -2.15 -17.94 -8.63
C LEU A 242 -2.01 -19.08 -9.66
N LEU A 243 -1.11 -20.03 -9.39
CA LEU A 243 -0.82 -21.16 -10.28
C LEU A 243 -2.02 -22.09 -10.47
N GLU A 244 -2.70 -22.46 -9.37
CA GLU A 244 -3.90 -23.31 -9.47
C GLU A 244 -5.05 -22.59 -10.17
N THR A 245 -5.23 -21.29 -9.92
CA THR A 245 -6.22 -20.48 -10.64
C THR A 245 -5.90 -20.44 -12.14
N LEU A 246 -4.64 -20.19 -12.50
CA LEU A 246 -4.20 -20.17 -13.90
C LEU A 246 -4.45 -21.52 -14.59
N LYS A 247 -4.15 -22.61 -13.91
CA LYS A 247 -4.39 -23.98 -14.40
C LYS A 247 -5.88 -24.23 -14.65
N GLU A 248 -6.75 -23.85 -13.70
CA GLU A 248 -8.20 -23.99 -13.86
C GLU A 248 -8.73 -23.17 -15.05
N PHE A 249 -8.29 -21.93 -15.22
CA PHE A 249 -8.71 -21.11 -16.37
C PHE A 249 -8.21 -21.67 -17.70
N ARG A 250 -6.99 -22.23 -17.75
CA ARG A 250 -6.48 -22.94 -18.93
C ARG A 250 -7.32 -24.17 -19.27
N GLU A 251 -7.75 -24.95 -18.27
CA GLU A 251 -8.66 -26.10 -18.49
C GLU A 251 -10.06 -25.65 -18.94
N ILE A 252 -10.61 -24.56 -18.37
CA ILE A 252 -11.89 -23.95 -18.80
C ILE A 252 -11.82 -23.54 -20.27
N HIS A 253 -10.70 -22.97 -20.71
CA HIS A 253 -10.52 -22.51 -22.08
C HIS A 253 -10.04 -23.59 -23.06
N ARG A 254 -9.86 -24.83 -22.60
CA ARG A 254 -9.41 -25.95 -23.46
C ARG A 254 -10.42 -26.24 -24.55
N PRO A 255 -9.99 -26.42 -25.81
CA PRO A 255 -10.87 -26.79 -26.91
C PRO A 255 -11.65 -28.09 -26.56
N GLY A 256 -12.98 -28.07 -26.69
CA GLY A 256 -13.85 -29.22 -26.38
C GLY A 256 -14.43 -29.19 -24.96
N ASN A 257 -14.01 -28.35 -24.05
CA ASN A 257 -14.65 -28.17 -22.77
C ASN A 257 -15.97 -27.41 -22.93
N ARG A 258 -17.10 -28.12 -22.71
CA ARG A 258 -18.47 -27.55 -22.86
C ARG A 258 -19.05 -26.98 -21.58
N LYS A 259 -18.30 -27.04 -20.47
CA LYS A 259 -18.77 -26.46 -19.22
C LYS A 259 -18.76 -24.94 -19.35
N LYS A 260 -19.93 -24.34 -19.58
CA LYS A 260 -20.12 -22.88 -19.43
C LYS A 260 -19.90 -22.56 -17.95
N GLN A 261 -18.84 -21.80 -17.66
CA GLN A 261 -18.61 -21.33 -16.31
C GLN A 261 -19.13 -19.89 -16.19
N PRO A 262 -19.99 -19.61 -15.22
CA PRO A 262 -20.52 -18.27 -14.97
C PRO A 262 -19.43 -17.22 -14.73
N CYS A 263 -18.25 -17.66 -14.26
CA CYS A 263 -17.10 -16.78 -13.93
C CYS A 263 -16.48 -16.04 -15.13
N GLU A 264 -16.69 -16.50 -16.37
CA GLU A 264 -16.15 -15.80 -17.56
C GLU A 264 -16.73 -14.39 -17.74
N ARG A 265 -17.96 -14.16 -17.29
CA ARG A 265 -18.62 -12.83 -17.40
C ARG A 265 -18.02 -11.79 -16.46
N CYS A 266 -17.52 -12.20 -15.31
CA CYS A 266 -16.93 -11.27 -14.32
C CYS A 266 -15.75 -10.50 -14.89
N PHE A 267 -14.97 -11.12 -15.77
CA PHE A 267 -13.78 -10.55 -16.38
C PHE A 267 -14.02 -9.94 -17.76
N SER A 268 -15.28 -9.62 -18.10
CA SER A 268 -15.61 -8.99 -19.39
C SER A 268 -14.92 -7.64 -19.54
N TYR A 269 -14.89 -6.85 -18.49
CA TYR A 269 -14.19 -5.58 -18.38
C TYR A 269 -13.18 -5.68 -17.24
N LEU A 270 -11.94 -5.97 -17.58
CA LEU A 270 -10.87 -6.17 -16.61
C LEU A 270 -10.00 -4.91 -16.50
N MET A 271 -9.94 -4.34 -15.30
CA MET A 271 -9.12 -3.18 -14.95
C MET A 271 -7.96 -3.64 -14.08
N VAL A 272 -6.74 -3.23 -14.40
CA VAL A 272 -5.54 -3.57 -13.61
C VAL A 272 -4.80 -2.29 -13.25
N ASP A 273 -4.72 -2.02 -11.94
CA ASP A 273 -3.93 -0.92 -11.39
C ASP A 273 -2.49 -1.38 -11.09
N GLU A 274 -1.56 -0.46 -11.05
CA GLU A 274 -0.12 -0.70 -10.80
C GLU A 274 0.46 -1.83 -11.68
N PHE A 275 0.12 -1.80 -12.98
CA PHE A 275 0.45 -2.86 -13.94
C PHE A 275 1.95 -3.17 -14.03
N GLN A 276 2.84 -2.22 -13.69
CA GLN A 276 4.29 -2.40 -13.68
C GLN A 276 4.82 -3.33 -12.58
N ASP A 277 3.99 -3.68 -11.60
CA ASP A 277 4.41 -4.51 -10.45
C ASP A 277 4.02 -5.98 -10.58
N ILE A 278 3.33 -6.34 -11.66
CA ILE A 278 2.89 -7.72 -11.88
C ILE A 278 4.08 -8.64 -12.22
N ASN A 279 3.98 -9.89 -11.77
CA ASN A 279 4.90 -10.95 -12.16
C ASN A 279 4.38 -11.72 -13.39
N THR A 280 5.18 -12.66 -13.90
CA THR A 280 4.85 -13.42 -15.11
C THR A 280 3.54 -14.22 -14.95
N VAL A 281 3.31 -14.86 -13.80
CA VAL A 281 2.08 -15.64 -13.55
C VAL A 281 0.85 -14.72 -13.50
N GLN A 282 0.96 -13.56 -12.87
CA GLN A 282 -0.12 -12.56 -12.84
C GLN A 282 -0.41 -12.01 -14.24
N TYR A 283 0.62 -11.78 -15.06
CA TYR A 283 0.45 -11.40 -16.45
C TYR A 283 -0.32 -12.45 -17.24
N GLU A 284 0.04 -13.73 -17.10
CA GLU A 284 -0.67 -14.85 -17.73
C GLU A 284 -2.11 -15.00 -17.23
N LEU A 285 -2.34 -14.78 -15.92
CA LEU A 285 -3.69 -14.75 -15.35
C LEU A 285 -4.55 -13.65 -15.98
N ILE A 286 -4.03 -12.43 -16.15
CA ILE A 286 -4.72 -11.33 -16.82
C ILE A 286 -5.14 -11.77 -18.24
N GLN A 287 -4.23 -12.41 -18.98
CA GLN A 287 -4.52 -12.86 -20.34
C GLN A 287 -5.60 -13.95 -20.35
N GLU A 288 -5.51 -14.93 -19.46
CA GLU A 288 -6.53 -15.99 -19.38
C GLU A 288 -7.87 -15.46 -18.87
N TRP A 289 -7.91 -14.63 -17.82
CA TRP A 289 -9.15 -14.04 -17.31
C TRP A 289 -9.90 -13.23 -18.38
N ASN A 290 -9.18 -12.44 -19.15
CA ASN A 290 -9.77 -11.59 -20.18
C ASN A 290 -9.77 -12.21 -21.58
N LYS A 291 -9.47 -13.49 -21.75
CA LYS A 291 -9.38 -14.17 -23.06
C LYS A 291 -10.63 -14.03 -23.90
N LYS A 292 -11.80 -14.18 -23.29
CA LYS A 292 -13.11 -13.96 -23.89
C LYS A 292 -13.75 -12.62 -23.50
N GLY A 293 -13.03 -11.77 -22.77
CA GLY A 293 -13.53 -10.49 -22.30
C GLY A 293 -13.75 -9.48 -23.42
N LYS A 294 -14.38 -8.38 -23.08
CA LYS A 294 -14.71 -7.28 -24.00
C LYS A 294 -13.63 -6.19 -23.99
N GLU A 295 -13.01 -5.98 -22.84
CA GLU A 295 -12.02 -4.92 -22.64
C GLU A 295 -11.00 -5.31 -21.56
N LEU A 296 -9.73 -4.99 -21.85
CA LEU A 296 -8.65 -4.98 -20.87
C LEU A 296 -8.10 -3.55 -20.78
N PHE A 297 -8.19 -2.97 -19.58
CA PHE A 297 -7.65 -1.65 -19.27
C PHE A 297 -6.56 -1.80 -18.20
N VAL A 298 -5.32 -1.49 -18.55
CA VAL A 298 -4.21 -1.51 -17.59
C VAL A 298 -3.66 -0.10 -17.39
N ILE A 299 -3.30 0.24 -16.18
CA ILE A 299 -2.72 1.54 -15.83
C ILE A 299 -1.56 1.36 -14.86
N GLY A 300 -0.49 2.12 -15.04
CA GLY A 300 0.69 2.03 -14.19
C GLY A 300 1.81 2.96 -14.63
N ASP A 301 2.91 2.93 -13.88
CA ASP A 301 4.12 3.70 -14.15
C ASP A 301 5.33 2.76 -14.29
N PRO A 302 5.84 2.52 -15.50
CA PRO A 302 7.01 1.66 -15.70
C PRO A 302 8.24 2.08 -14.89
N ASP A 303 8.38 3.38 -14.60
CA ASP A 303 9.49 3.91 -13.81
C ASP A 303 9.32 3.74 -12.29
N GLN A 304 8.17 3.23 -11.83
CA GLN A 304 7.90 2.88 -10.43
C GLN A 304 7.85 1.37 -10.17
N SER A 305 8.40 0.55 -11.07
CA SER A 305 8.58 -0.89 -10.84
C SER A 305 9.75 -1.12 -9.87
N ILE A 306 9.45 -1.43 -8.62
CA ILE A 306 10.41 -1.56 -7.50
C ILE A 306 10.27 -2.88 -6.74
N TYR A 307 9.58 -3.87 -7.29
CA TYR A 307 9.37 -5.18 -6.71
C TYR A 307 10.00 -6.30 -7.55
N GLY A 308 11.11 -6.00 -8.27
CA GLY A 308 11.87 -6.99 -9.04
C GLY A 308 12.35 -8.15 -8.16
N PHE A 309 12.72 -7.88 -6.91
CA PHE A 309 13.09 -8.90 -5.93
C PHE A 309 11.93 -9.86 -5.55
N ARG A 310 10.68 -9.53 -5.90
CA ARG A 310 9.48 -10.39 -5.81
C ARG A 310 9.05 -10.94 -7.17
N GLY A 311 9.88 -10.80 -8.20
CA GLY A 311 9.62 -11.31 -9.54
C GLY A 311 8.77 -10.41 -10.42
N SER A 312 8.57 -9.14 -10.09
CA SER A 312 7.86 -8.21 -10.97
C SER A 312 8.65 -7.97 -12.27
N ASP A 313 7.91 -7.85 -13.38
CA ASP A 313 8.45 -7.62 -14.72
C ASP A 313 8.31 -6.13 -15.11
N SER A 314 9.39 -5.36 -14.99
CA SER A 314 9.41 -3.96 -15.40
C SER A 314 9.13 -3.76 -16.89
N GLY A 315 9.28 -4.80 -17.70
CA GLY A 315 9.02 -4.80 -19.15
C GLY A 315 7.58 -5.11 -19.54
N CYS A 316 6.66 -5.34 -18.60
CA CYS A 316 5.30 -5.81 -18.88
C CYS A 316 4.50 -4.94 -19.87
N PHE A 317 4.70 -3.60 -19.87
CA PHE A 317 4.08 -2.70 -20.85
C PHE A 317 4.62 -2.92 -22.28
N LEU A 318 5.93 -3.10 -22.42
CA LEU A 318 6.58 -3.38 -23.70
C LEU A 318 6.15 -4.75 -24.19
N ARG A 319 6.21 -5.76 -23.35
CA ARG A 319 5.73 -7.12 -23.63
C ARG A 319 4.29 -7.13 -24.12
N MET A 320 3.39 -6.41 -23.44
CA MET A 320 1.99 -6.29 -23.85
C MET A 320 1.85 -5.67 -25.25
N LYS A 321 2.66 -4.67 -25.59
CA LYS A 321 2.65 -4.02 -26.90
C LYS A 321 3.21 -4.94 -27.99
N GLU A 322 4.23 -5.72 -27.68
CA GLU A 322 4.84 -6.68 -28.61
C GLU A 322 3.90 -7.86 -28.90
N GLU A 323 3.30 -8.44 -27.85
CA GLU A 323 2.35 -9.55 -27.97
C GLU A 323 1.01 -9.12 -28.62
N PHE A 324 0.60 -7.87 -28.39
CA PHE A 324 -0.66 -7.31 -28.88
C PHE A 324 -0.45 -5.93 -29.51
N PRO A 325 0.03 -5.88 -30.77
CA PRO A 325 0.35 -4.62 -31.46
C PRO A 325 -0.84 -3.64 -31.57
N GLU A 326 -2.08 -4.16 -31.52
CA GLU A 326 -3.31 -3.37 -31.54
C GLU A 326 -3.63 -2.66 -30.21
N THR A 327 -2.81 -2.87 -29.16
CA THR A 327 -2.98 -2.22 -27.87
C THR A 327 -2.89 -0.70 -28.01
N CYS A 328 -3.93 -0.02 -27.56
CA CYS A 328 -3.92 1.44 -27.52
C CYS A 328 -3.09 1.95 -26.33
N MET A 329 -1.93 2.52 -26.62
CA MET A 329 -1.04 3.11 -25.64
C MET A 329 -1.37 4.59 -25.44
N ILE A 330 -1.60 5.02 -24.20
CA ILE A 330 -1.88 6.42 -23.82
C ILE A 330 -0.92 6.81 -22.71
N SER A 331 -0.26 7.96 -22.83
CA SER A 331 0.60 8.52 -21.79
C SER A 331 -0.05 9.71 -21.13
N LEU A 332 -0.12 9.71 -19.80
CA LEU A 332 -0.54 10.86 -19.00
C LEU A 332 0.68 11.74 -18.71
N GLU A 333 0.62 13.00 -19.14
CA GLU A 333 1.78 13.89 -19.15
C GLU A 333 1.84 14.87 -17.97
N ASN A 334 0.72 15.27 -17.39
CA ASN A 334 0.68 16.34 -16.40
C ASN A 334 0.83 15.79 -14.97
N ASN A 335 1.88 16.20 -14.27
CA ASN A 335 2.04 15.93 -12.83
C ASN A 335 1.40 17.05 -12.01
N TYR A 336 0.41 16.71 -11.22
CA TYR A 336 -0.34 17.64 -10.33
C TYR A 336 0.17 17.64 -8.89
N ARG A 337 1.08 16.73 -8.53
CA ARG A 337 1.58 16.52 -7.17
C ARG A 337 2.74 17.42 -6.82
N SER A 338 3.83 17.30 -7.55
CA SER A 338 5.12 17.86 -7.19
C SER A 338 5.36 19.22 -7.85
N THR A 339 6.10 20.09 -7.18
CA THR A 339 6.64 21.32 -7.77
C THR A 339 7.64 21.01 -8.87
N GLY A 340 7.92 22.00 -9.73
CA GLY A 340 8.75 21.83 -10.92
C GLY A 340 10.18 21.37 -10.62
N ASN A 341 10.82 21.92 -9.58
CA ASN A 341 12.17 21.56 -9.20
C ASN A 341 12.28 20.10 -8.74
N ILE A 342 11.31 19.64 -7.94
CA ILE A 342 11.26 18.22 -7.48
C ILE A 342 11.06 17.30 -8.67
N LEU A 343 10.08 17.58 -9.52
CA LEU A 343 9.78 16.71 -10.66
C LEU A 343 10.95 16.66 -11.66
N ASN A 344 11.51 17.81 -12.03
CA ASN A 344 12.60 17.87 -13.00
C ASN A 344 13.89 17.21 -12.43
N GLY A 345 14.19 17.39 -11.15
CA GLY A 345 15.27 16.69 -10.48
C GLY A 345 15.07 15.17 -10.50
N ALA A 346 13.87 14.69 -10.16
CA ALA A 346 13.54 13.27 -10.20
C ALA A 346 13.60 12.69 -11.63
N LEU A 347 13.10 13.43 -12.63
CA LEU A 347 13.20 13.02 -14.05
C LEU A 347 14.65 12.97 -14.55
N ALA A 348 15.52 13.84 -14.07
CA ALA A 348 16.94 13.80 -14.43
C ALA A 348 17.59 12.49 -13.93
N VAL A 349 17.28 12.09 -12.70
CA VAL A 349 17.77 10.82 -12.14
C VAL A 349 17.26 9.63 -12.94
N ILE A 350 15.95 9.51 -13.15
CA ILE A 350 15.38 8.31 -13.78
C ILE A 350 15.70 8.19 -15.27
N ARG A 351 16.07 9.29 -15.95
CA ARG A 351 16.52 9.26 -17.34
C ARG A 351 17.80 8.47 -17.57
N ASN A 352 18.58 8.20 -16.52
CA ASN A 352 19.75 7.32 -16.59
C ASN A 352 19.38 5.83 -16.71
N ASN A 353 18.11 5.46 -16.49
CA ASN A 353 17.61 4.13 -16.79
C ASN A 353 17.08 4.06 -18.24
N PRO A 354 17.28 2.92 -18.93
CA PRO A 354 16.57 2.65 -20.17
C PRO A 354 15.06 2.55 -19.90
N GLY A 355 14.24 2.82 -20.92
CA GLY A 355 12.79 2.72 -20.76
C GLY A 355 12.01 3.49 -21.81
N MET A 356 10.71 3.63 -21.59
CA MET A 356 9.82 4.38 -22.46
C MET A 356 10.12 5.89 -22.41
N GLU A 357 9.72 6.62 -23.45
CA GLU A 357 9.85 8.08 -23.46
C GLU A 357 9.07 8.72 -22.31
N ARG A 358 9.74 9.60 -21.56
CA ARG A 358 9.23 10.26 -20.36
C ARG A 358 8.80 11.67 -20.69
N CYS A 359 7.49 11.88 -20.83
CA CYS A 359 6.90 13.16 -21.23
C CYS A 359 6.23 13.92 -20.08
N LEU A 360 6.62 13.66 -18.82
CA LEU A 360 6.01 14.32 -17.66
C LEU A 360 6.34 15.81 -17.62
N LYS A 361 5.31 16.62 -17.33
CA LYS A 361 5.37 18.07 -17.22
C LYS A 361 4.80 18.50 -15.85
N PRO A 362 5.49 19.39 -15.13
CA PRO A 362 4.96 19.92 -13.90
C PRO A 362 3.74 20.83 -14.18
N TRP A 363 2.67 20.62 -13.42
CA TRP A 363 1.51 21.52 -13.41
C TRP A 363 1.72 22.67 -12.43
N LYS A 364 2.42 22.42 -11.32
CA LYS A 364 2.76 23.42 -10.32
C LYS A 364 3.97 24.27 -10.78
N GLU A 365 4.16 25.41 -10.18
CA GLU A 365 5.33 26.28 -10.34
C GLU A 365 6.63 25.56 -9.94
N ALA A 366 7.77 26.19 -10.20
CA ALA A 366 9.08 25.63 -9.91
C ALA A 366 9.24 25.18 -8.45
N GLY A 367 8.73 25.97 -7.50
CA GLY A 367 8.84 25.70 -6.06
C GLY A 367 10.25 25.87 -5.51
N LEU A 368 10.46 25.37 -4.30
CA LEU A 368 11.79 25.37 -3.66
C LEU A 368 12.72 24.38 -4.36
N PRO A 369 14.04 24.66 -4.44
CA PRO A 369 15.01 23.69 -4.93
C PRO A 369 15.09 22.50 -3.98
N VAL A 370 15.40 21.33 -4.50
CA VAL A 370 15.68 20.12 -3.70
C VAL A 370 16.86 20.40 -2.79
N GLN A 371 16.67 20.24 -1.48
CA GLN A 371 17.76 20.48 -0.52
C GLN A 371 18.57 19.20 -0.31
N ILE A 372 19.91 19.30 -0.38
CA ILE A 372 20.82 18.23 -0.01
C ILE A 372 21.59 18.69 1.23
N ALA A 373 21.38 18.00 2.36
CA ALA A 373 22.00 18.32 3.63
C ALA A 373 23.07 17.29 3.98
N GLU A 374 24.35 17.70 3.98
CA GLU A 374 25.48 16.88 4.35
C GLU A 374 25.79 17.02 5.83
N ALA A 375 25.70 15.92 6.59
CA ALA A 375 25.99 15.87 8.02
C ALA A 375 27.33 15.17 8.30
N PRO A 376 28.04 15.53 9.40
CA PRO A 376 29.32 14.89 9.76
C PRO A 376 29.17 13.45 10.23
N SER A 377 27.99 13.01 10.65
CA SER A 377 27.69 11.65 11.12
C SER A 377 26.21 11.32 11.04
N LYS A 378 25.84 10.03 11.05
CA LYS A 378 24.43 9.56 11.07
C LYS A 378 23.63 10.14 12.24
N ARG A 379 24.25 10.32 13.40
CA ARG A 379 23.59 10.96 14.55
C ARG A 379 23.31 12.45 14.30
N SER A 380 24.26 13.18 13.73
CA SER A 380 24.10 14.60 13.40
C SER A 380 23.05 14.78 12.31
N GLU A 381 22.97 13.85 11.37
CA GLU A 381 21.95 13.78 10.32
C GLU A 381 20.56 13.62 10.93
N ALA A 382 20.35 12.63 11.82
CA ALA A 382 19.07 12.42 12.49
C ALA A 382 18.64 13.59 13.38
N ILE A 383 19.59 14.24 14.09
CA ILE A 383 19.33 15.48 14.86
C ILE A 383 18.92 16.61 13.93
N PHE A 384 19.57 16.76 12.77
CA PHE A 384 19.20 17.76 11.79
C PHE A 384 17.76 17.54 11.30
N VAL A 385 17.39 16.30 10.95
CA VAL A 385 16.00 15.97 10.53
C VAL A 385 15.01 16.32 11.64
N ALA A 386 15.26 15.93 12.89
CA ALA A 386 14.36 16.23 14.02
C ALA A 386 14.19 17.74 14.24
N LYS A 387 15.28 18.52 14.19
CA LYS A 387 15.23 19.98 14.32
C LYS A 387 14.50 20.64 13.15
N GLU A 388 14.73 20.19 11.93
CA GLU A 388 14.08 20.75 10.74
C GLU A 388 12.57 20.43 10.75
N VAL A 389 12.17 19.23 11.19
CA VAL A 389 10.75 18.90 11.45
C VAL A 389 10.14 19.84 12.47
N SER A 390 10.81 20.06 13.61
CA SER A 390 10.33 20.99 14.65
C SER A 390 10.18 22.41 14.09
N ARG A 391 11.14 22.88 13.28
CA ARG A 391 11.10 24.21 12.63
C ARG A 391 9.88 24.33 11.69
N LEU A 392 9.62 23.32 10.86
CA LEU A 392 8.52 23.32 9.90
C LEU A 392 7.13 23.35 10.57
N VAL A 393 7.01 22.75 11.76
CA VAL A 393 5.73 22.75 12.50
C VAL A 393 5.56 24.00 13.38
N GLY A 394 6.57 24.85 13.44
CA GLY A 394 6.52 26.13 14.17
C GLY A 394 7.19 26.10 15.55
N GLY A 395 8.07 25.11 15.81
CA GLY A 395 9.02 25.14 16.92
C GLY A 395 10.09 26.21 16.67
N MET A 396 10.31 27.10 17.62
CA MET A 396 11.42 28.06 17.58
C MET A 396 12.61 27.49 18.36
N ASP A 397 13.78 27.37 17.70
CA ASP A 397 15.04 27.16 18.42
C ASP A 397 15.43 28.47 19.13
N MET A 398 15.83 28.41 20.42
CA MET A 398 16.16 29.60 21.20
C MET A 398 17.23 30.48 20.55
N LEU A 399 18.10 29.94 19.70
CA LEU A 399 19.13 30.69 18.96
C LEU A 399 18.56 31.40 17.74
N GLU A 400 17.53 30.89 17.08
CA GLU A 400 16.85 31.53 15.94
C GLU A 400 15.87 32.65 16.39
N ALA A 401 15.34 32.57 17.61
CA ALA A 401 14.46 33.58 18.16
C ALA A 401 15.16 34.99 18.24
N HIS A 402 16.49 35.03 18.32
CA HIS A 402 17.29 36.26 18.29
C HIS A 402 17.55 36.80 16.88
N GLU A 403 17.57 35.97 15.84
CA GLU A 403 17.85 36.40 14.45
C GLU A 403 16.60 36.72 13.62
N HIS A 404 15.43 36.21 13.99
CA HIS A 404 14.22 36.28 13.18
C HIS A 404 13.24 37.41 13.50
N PHE A 405 13.59 38.35 14.37
CA PHE A 405 12.77 39.56 14.54
C PHE A 405 12.73 40.49 13.30
N SER A 406 13.37 40.12 12.20
CA SER A 406 13.52 41.01 11.02
C SER A 406 13.30 40.36 9.64
N LYS A 407 12.68 39.21 9.51
CA LYS A 407 12.28 38.69 8.18
C LYS A 407 10.84 38.19 8.19
N GLU A 408 9.95 38.95 7.60
CA GLU A 408 8.63 38.57 7.14
C GLU A 408 8.74 37.36 6.19
N GLY A 409 7.98 36.30 6.47
CA GLY A 409 7.87 35.14 5.59
C GLY A 409 7.74 33.80 6.31
N VAL A 410 6.98 33.73 7.42
CA VAL A 410 6.56 32.41 7.96
C VAL A 410 5.43 31.90 7.09
N THR A 411 5.77 31.09 6.10
CA THR A 411 4.82 30.19 5.42
C THR A 411 4.07 29.38 6.47
N GLY A 412 2.76 29.23 6.33
CA GLY A 412 1.83 28.70 7.33
C GLY A 412 2.35 27.46 8.05
N LYS A 413 2.02 27.32 9.32
CA LYS A 413 2.42 26.21 10.18
C LYS A 413 2.02 24.88 9.54
N ARG A 414 3.02 24.00 9.32
CA ARG A 414 2.81 22.61 8.88
C ARG A 414 2.26 21.77 10.03
N SER A 415 1.48 20.75 9.70
CA SER A 415 1.09 19.70 10.62
C SER A 415 2.14 18.58 10.57
N PHE A 416 2.34 17.83 11.65
CA PHE A 416 3.26 16.68 11.65
C PHE A 416 2.89 15.64 10.59
N ARG A 417 1.59 15.43 10.33
CA ARG A 417 1.09 14.53 9.28
C ARG A 417 1.47 14.94 7.86
N ASP A 418 1.86 16.21 7.64
CA ASP A 418 2.29 16.70 6.33
C ASP A 418 3.73 16.28 6.01
N ILE A 419 4.43 15.67 6.97
CA ILE A 419 5.85 15.36 6.90
C ILE A 419 6.08 13.87 6.92
N ALA A 420 6.87 13.37 5.96
CA ALA A 420 7.38 12.00 5.97
C ALA A 420 8.91 11.97 5.97
N VAL A 421 9.47 10.99 6.66
CA VAL A 421 10.90 10.65 6.59
C VAL A 421 11.03 9.25 6.01
N LEU A 422 11.62 9.18 4.82
CA LEU A 422 11.81 7.96 4.07
C LEU A 422 13.25 7.48 4.21
N TYR A 423 13.44 6.17 4.36
CA TYR A 423 14.75 5.55 4.48
C TYR A 423 14.78 4.23 3.71
N ARG A 424 15.99 3.68 3.46
CA ARG A 424 16.15 2.45 2.67
C ARG A 424 15.87 1.19 3.48
N THR A 425 16.29 1.15 4.74
CA THR A 425 16.18 -0.02 5.63
C THR A 425 15.62 0.34 7.00
N HIS A 426 14.88 -0.56 7.64
CA HIS A 426 14.32 -0.33 8.99
C HIS A 426 15.37 -0.09 10.07
N HIS A 427 16.62 -0.55 9.86
CA HIS A 427 17.70 -0.25 10.79
C HIS A 427 17.95 1.25 10.97
N GLN A 428 17.75 2.03 9.89
CA GLN A 428 17.90 3.49 9.91
C GLN A 428 16.81 4.19 10.75
N ALA A 429 15.63 3.58 10.90
CA ALA A 429 14.54 4.13 11.71
C ALA A 429 14.94 4.29 13.19
N ARG A 430 15.72 3.35 13.75
CA ARG A 430 16.05 3.32 15.19
C ARG A 430 16.73 4.59 15.69
N ILE A 431 17.60 5.19 14.88
CA ILE A 431 18.28 6.44 15.25
C ILE A 431 17.34 7.65 15.15
N LEU A 432 16.46 7.67 14.14
CA LEU A 432 15.44 8.70 13.98
C LEU A 432 14.44 8.67 15.13
N GLU A 433 13.94 7.48 15.51
CA GLU A 433 13.02 7.29 16.63
C GLU A 433 13.59 7.84 17.94
N LYS A 434 14.87 7.53 18.23
CA LYS A 434 15.53 8.06 19.44
C LYS A 434 15.61 9.59 19.43
N CYS A 435 15.94 10.20 18.28
CA CYS A 435 16.01 11.65 18.18
C CYS A 435 14.61 12.29 18.30
N PHE A 436 13.59 11.69 17.66
CA PHE A 436 12.21 12.19 17.75
C PHE A 436 11.64 12.07 19.15
N GLN A 437 11.92 10.97 19.86
CA GLN A 437 11.55 10.83 21.27
C GLN A 437 12.19 11.87 22.17
N GLN A 438 13.48 12.21 21.93
CA GLN A 438 14.20 13.24 22.69
C GLN A 438 13.65 14.64 22.44
N GLU A 439 13.25 14.93 21.20
CA GLU A 439 12.67 16.23 20.82
C GLU A 439 11.14 16.29 21.05
N GLY A 440 10.53 15.21 21.53
CA GLY A 440 9.07 15.16 21.78
C GLY A 440 8.21 15.18 20.51
N ILE A 441 8.78 14.81 19.35
CA ILE A 441 8.08 14.77 18.07
C ILE A 441 7.23 13.50 18.00
N PRO A 442 5.89 13.59 17.77
CA PRO A 442 5.05 12.43 17.57
C PRO A 442 5.32 11.80 16.20
N TYR A 443 5.43 10.47 16.14
CA TYR A 443 5.69 9.76 14.88
C TYR A 443 4.96 8.42 14.80
N VAL A 444 4.75 7.95 13.57
CA VAL A 444 4.23 6.64 13.22
C VAL A 444 5.24 5.93 12.34
N VAL A 445 5.62 4.71 12.69
CA VAL A 445 6.48 3.86 11.85
C VAL A 445 5.59 2.94 11.02
N SER A 446 5.83 2.88 9.71
CA SER A 446 5.17 1.94 8.80
C SER A 446 6.15 0.87 8.35
N GLY A 447 5.73 -0.39 8.42
CA GLY A 447 6.51 -1.54 7.94
C GLY A 447 6.38 -2.76 8.85
N ARG A 448 6.78 -3.92 8.31
CA ARG A 448 6.85 -5.16 9.07
C ARG A 448 8.03 -5.08 10.06
N GLU A 449 7.76 -5.35 11.30
CA GLU A 449 8.74 -5.29 12.39
C GLU A 449 9.22 -6.69 12.76
N GLU A 450 10.50 -6.80 13.16
CA GLU A 450 11.13 -8.07 13.59
C GLU A 450 10.39 -8.76 14.76
N PHE A 451 9.66 -8.01 15.59
CA PHE A 451 8.93 -8.61 16.71
C PHE A 451 7.77 -9.51 16.27
N LEU A 452 7.25 -9.33 15.05
CA LEU A 452 6.23 -10.20 14.48
C LEU A 452 6.74 -11.63 14.23
N ASP A 453 8.06 -11.83 14.20
CA ASP A 453 8.68 -13.15 14.07
C ASP A 453 8.91 -13.82 15.44
N ASP A 454 8.54 -13.17 16.54
CA ASP A 454 8.60 -13.75 17.89
C ASP A 454 7.57 -14.89 18.05
N PRO A 455 7.97 -16.08 18.53
CA PRO A 455 7.07 -17.24 18.62
C PRO A 455 5.81 -16.97 19.44
N LEU A 456 5.90 -16.22 20.55
CA LEU A 456 4.71 -15.91 21.40
C LEU A 456 3.77 -14.95 20.70
N VAL A 457 4.31 -13.96 19.98
CA VAL A 457 3.49 -13.03 19.17
C VAL A 457 2.80 -13.79 18.06
N GLN A 458 3.52 -14.65 17.32
CA GLN A 458 2.96 -15.50 16.28
C GLN A 458 1.88 -16.45 16.83
N GLY A 459 2.15 -17.12 17.95
CA GLY A 459 1.16 -17.97 18.62
C GLY A 459 -0.11 -17.21 18.99
N SER A 460 0.02 -15.93 19.42
CA SER A 460 -1.14 -15.06 19.69
C SER A 460 -1.93 -14.75 18.42
N ILE A 461 -1.27 -14.46 17.32
CA ILE A 461 -1.92 -14.25 16.02
C ILE A 461 -2.65 -15.52 15.61
N SER A 462 -1.99 -16.68 15.68
CA SER A 462 -2.59 -17.98 15.36
C SER A 462 -3.77 -18.33 16.26
N PHE A 463 -3.74 -17.96 17.55
CA PHE A 463 -4.89 -18.11 18.45
C PHE A 463 -6.13 -17.34 17.92
N PHE A 464 -6.01 -16.07 17.61
CA PHE A 464 -7.13 -15.29 17.08
C PHE A 464 -7.56 -15.76 15.68
N CYS A 465 -6.63 -16.22 14.84
CA CYS A 465 -6.95 -16.84 13.56
C CYS A 465 -7.74 -18.13 13.75
N SER A 466 -7.45 -18.94 14.77
CA SER A 466 -8.22 -20.15 15.08
C SER A 466 -9.66 -19.88 15.51
N LEU A 467 -9.93 -18.70 16.10
CA LEU A 467 -11.29 -18.24 16.38
C LEU A 467 -12.01 -17.71 15.14
N ALA A 468 -11.26 -17.12 14.21
CA ALA A 468 -11.78 -16.57 12.96
C ALA A 468 -12.05 -17.65 11.90
N GLU A 469 -11.24 -18.69 11.88
CA GLU A 469 -11.30 -19.84 10.94
C GLU A 469 -11.26 -21.18 11.73
N PRO A 470 -12.35 -21.55 12.43
CA PRO A 470 -12.38 -22.74 13.27
C PRO A 470 -12.13 -24.05 12.55
N ASP A 471 -12.42 -24.09 11.24
CA ASP A 471 -12.25 -25.25 10.36
C ASP A 471 -10.79 -25.45 9.93
N ASN A 472 -9.91 -24.48 10.20
CA ASN A 472 -8.48 -24.57 9.89
C ASN A 472 -7.72 -25.15 11.09
N PRO A 473 -7.29 -26.44 11.04
CA PRO A 473 -6.63 -27.08 12.17
C PRO A 473 -5.23 -26.50 12.44
N TYR A 474 -4.60 -25.91 11.42
CA TYR A 474 -3.24 -25.38 11.53
C TYR A 474 -3.14 -24.30 12.59
N TYR A 475 -4.00 -23.28 12.58
CA TYR A 475 -3.92 -22.17 13.53
C TYR A 475 -4.05 -22.61 14.99
N LYS A 476 -4.92 -23.58 15.25
CA LYS A 476 -5.08 -24.15 16.58
C LYS A 476 -3.81 -24.85 17.04
N LYS A 477 -3.24 -25.71 16.20
CA LYS A 477 -2.00 -26.47 16.47
C LYS A 477 -0.83 -25.51 16.72
N ASP A 478 -0.67 -24.48 15.87
CA ASP A 478 0.41 -23.51 15.99
C ASP A 478 0.29 -22.66 17.27
N ALA A 479 -0.92 -22.22 17.63
CA ALA A 479 -1.16 -21.50 18.86
C ALA A 479 -0.82 -22.35 20.11
N LEU A 480 -1.25 -23.60 20.14
CA LEU A 480 -0.96 -24.52 21.25
C LEU A 480 0.53 -24.73 21.44
N LYS A 481 1.25 -24.99 20.35
CA LYS A 481 2.70 -25.22 20.35
C LYS A 481 3.48 -23.99 20.78
N LYS A 482 3.16 -22.80 20.23
CA LYS A 482 3.94 -21.58 20.45
C LYS A 482 3.67 -20.87 21.77
N LEU A 483 2.41 -20.93 22.26
CA LEU A 483 2.04 -20.25 23.49
C LEU A 483 2.25 -21.11 24.73
N TRP A 484 2.00 -22.43 24.63
CA TRP A 484 1.94 -23.30 25.81
C TRP A 484 2.75 -24.58 25.69
N ASP A 485 3.42 -24.81 24.56
CA ASP A 485 4.18 -26.06 24.25
C ASP A 485 3.31 -27.33 24.41
N LEU A 486 2.03 -27.24 23.98
CA LEU A 486 1.04 -28.32 24.08
C LEU A 486 0.79 -28.95 22.71
N GLU A 487 0.50 -30.28 22.71
CA GLU A 487 0.02 -31.00 21.54
C GLU A 487 -1.51 -31.10 21.53
N GLU A 488 -2.11 -31.39 20.36
CA GLU A 488 -3.56 -31.48 20.20
C GLU A 488 -4.24 -32.52 21.11
N ASN A 489 -3.52 -33.53 21.57
CA ASN A 489 -4.03 -34.58 22.47
C ASN A 489 -4.23 -34.09 23.92
N GLU A 490 -3.66 -32.96 24.28
CA GLU A 490 -3.60 -32.41 25.65
C GLU A 490 -4.60 -31.25 25.89
N ILE A 491 -5.54 -31.06 24.96
CA ILE A 491 -6.43 -29.90 24.92
C ILE A 491 -7.52 -29.93 26.01
N SER A 492 -7.98 -31.12 26.41
CA SER A 492 -9.11 -31.22 27.36
C SER A 492 -8.75 -30.64 28.74
N GLY A 493 -9.40 -29.51 29.08
CA GLY A 493 -9.13 -28.79 30.32
C GLY A 493 -7.91 -27.86 30.27
N SER A 494 -7.39 -27.59 29.09
CA SER A 494 -6.25 -26.70 28.87
C SER A 494 -6.65 -25.22 28.96
N ILE A 495 -5.66 -24.39 29.22
CA ILE A 495 -5.78 -22.94 29.19
C ILE A 495 -6.29 -22.41 27.82
N TYR A 496 -6.04 -23.15 26.75
CA TYR A 496 -6.55 -22.84 25.42
C TYR A 496 -8.08 -22.82 25.36
N GLU A 497 -8.77 -23.85 25.88
CA GLU A 497 -10.24 -23.91 25.86
C GLU A 497 -10.86 -22.81 26.74
N GLU A 498 -10.25 -22.51 27.89
CA GLU A 498 -10.68 -21.40 28.76
C GLU A 498 -10.59 -20.06 28.04
N LEU A 499 -9.46 -19.77 27.41
CA LEU A 499 -9.26 -18.53 26.65
C LEU A 499 -10.13 -18.49 25.38
N LYS A 500 -10.34 -19.63 24.72
CA LYS A 500 -11.25 -19.72 23.58
C LYS A 500 -12.68 -19.36 23.98
N GLU A 501 -13.24 -19.91 25.06
CA GLU A 501 -14.55 -19.50 25.58
C GLU A 501 -14.62 -18.03 25.89
N LYS A 502 -13.56 -17.47 26.50
CA LYS A 502 -13.47 -16.05 26.84
C LYS A 502 -13.47 -15.13 25.61
N TYR A 503 -12.78 -15.52 24.54
CA TYR A 503 -12.52 -14.65 23.40
C TYR A 503 -13.36 -14.93 22.16
N GLN A 504 -14.03 -16.11 22.03
CA GLN A 504 -14.73 -16.53 20.81
C GLN A 504 -15.83 -15.56 20.33
N ASP A 505 -16.46 -14.80 21.25
CA ASP A 505 -17.48 -13.81 20.90
C ASP A 505 -16.92 -12.38 20.90
N ARG A 506 -15.86 -12.14 21.67
CA ARG A 506 -15.28 -10.82 21.87
C ARG A 506 -14.52 -10.33 20.66
N TRP A 507 -13.78 -11.23 19.96
CA TRP A 507 -12.96 -10.87 18.82
C TRP A 507 -13.76 -10.22 17.66
N LYS A 508 -15.07 -10.53 17.53
CA LYS A 508 -15.97 -9.93 16.55
C LYS A 508 -16.57 -8.59 16.98
N LYS A 509 -16.67 -8.36 18.29
CA LYS A 509 -17.45 -7.23 18.85
C LYS A 509 -16.57 -6.11 19.40
N GLU A 510 -15.38 -6.43 19.86
CA GLU A 510 -14.50 -5.46 20.50
C GLU A 510 -13.46 -4.90 19.52
N LYS A 511 -12.97 -3.68 19.81
CA LYS A 511 -11.90 -3.05 19.03
C LYS A 511 -10.58 -3.78 19.25
N PRO A 512 -9.74 -3.95 18.22
CA PRO A 512 -8.46 -4.67 18.30
C PRO A 512 -7.56 -4.19 19.45
N LYS A 513 -7.45 -2.88 19.64
CA LYS A 513 -6.67 -2.29 20.76
C LYS A 513 -7.06 -2.85 22.11
N LYS A 514 -8.37 -2.86 22.44
CA LYS A 514 -8.86 -3.35 23.72
C LYS A 514 -8.64 -4.85 23.86
N LEU A 515 -8.93 -5.58 22.78
CA LEU A 515 -8.78 -7.02 22.72
C LEU A 515 -7.33 -7.44 22.99
N MET A 516 -6.35 -6.79 22.31
CA MET A 516 -4.92 -7.05 22.51
C MET A 516 -4.45 -6.69 23.91
N HIS A 517 -4.93 -5.58 24.47
CA HIS A 517 -4.58 -5.21 25.85
C HIS A 517 -5.03 -6.27 26.88
N ASP A 518 -6.28 -6.76 26.78
CA ASP A 518 -6.80 -7.79 27.65
C ASP A 518 -6.07 -9.13 27.42
N TRP A 519 -5.73 -9.47 26.17
CA TRP A 519 -4.98 -10.65 25.80
C TRP A 519 -3.56 -10.68 26.42
N ILE A 520 -2.85 -9.56 26.32
CA ILE A 520 -1.50 -9.38 26.89
C ILE A 520 -1.51 -9.61 28.40
N LYS A 521 -2.57 -9.12 29.06
CA LYS A 521 -2.76 -9.31 30.49
C LYS A 521 -3.05 -10.77 30.86
N ASP A 522 -3.89 -11.45 30.07
CA ASP A 522 -4.22 -12.87 30.32
C ASP A 522 -3.03 -13.81 30.09
N LEU A 523 -2.04 -13.38 29.28
CA LEU A 523 -0.79 -14.10 29.07
C LEU A 523 0.34 -13.68 30.02
N ASP A 524 0.10 -12.78 31.01
CA ASP A 524 1.13 -12.20 31.87
C ASP A 524 2.31 -11.56 31.11
N GLN A 525 2.04 -10.99 29.92
CA GLN A 525 3.05 -10.40 29.03
C GLN A 525 3.08 -8.86 29.06
N GLU A 526 2.54 -8.21 30.09
CA GLU A 526 2.43 -6.75 30.20
C GLU A 526 3.80 -6.03 30.15
N ASN A 527 4.86 -6.71 30.59
CA ASN A 527 6.23 -6.17 30.57
C ASN A 527 7.02 -6.53 29.29
N ASN A 528 6.40 -7.24 28.35
CA ASN A 528 7.05 -7.64 27.12
C ASN A 528 6.88 -6.56 26.05
N GLY A 529 7.98 -5.89 25.68
CA GLY A 529 7.96 -4.80 24.70
C GLY A 529 7.44 -5.23 23.30
N LYS A 530 7.58 -6.50 22.93
CA LYS A 530 7.08 -7.03 21.66
C LYS A 530 5.55 -7.08 21.63
N PHE A 531 4.93 -7.49 22.74
CA PHE A 531 3.48 -7.48 22.88
C PHE A 531 2.91 -6.06 22.97
N GLN A 532 3.66 -5.15 23.58
CA GLN A 532 3.27 -3.74 23.58
C GLN A 532 3.27 -3.18 22.14
N SER A 533 4.26 -3.53 21.33
CA SER A 533 4.30 -3.15 19.90
C SER A 533 3.11 -3.73 19.12
N LEU A 534 2.70 -4.98 19.39
CA LEU A 534 1.50 -5.58 18.78
C LEU A 534 0.23 -4.80 19.15
N ALA A 535 0.08 -4.41 20.42
CA ALA A 535 -1.05 -3.59 20.87
C ALA A 535 -1.04 -2.19 20.24
N ASP A 536 0.14 -1.60 20.05
CA ASP A 536 0.30 -0.29 19.40
C ASP A 536 -0.07 -0.35 17.90
N MET A 537 0.20 -1.48 17.23
CA MET A 537 -0.29 -1.72 15.86
C MET A 537 -1.81 -1.84 15.80
N ALA A 538 -2.43 -2.54 16.75
CA ALA A 538 -3.87 -2.78 16.79
C ALA A 538 -4.70 -1.48 16.85
N VAL A 539 -4.09 -0.35 17.22
CA VAL A 539 -4.75 0.97 17.30
C VAL A 539 -5.24 1.48 15.94
N PHE A 540 -4.55 1.11 14.86
CA PHE A 540 -4.83 1.60 13.50
C PHE A 540 -5.98 0.88 12.81
N TYR A 541 -6.55 -0.16 13.44
CA TYR A 541 -7.59 -0.97 12.85
C TYR A 541 -8.90 -0.83 13.63
N SER A 542 -10.01 -0.78 12.90
CA SER A 542 -11.34 -0.66 13.48
C SER A 542 -11.96 -2.01 13.83
N ASP A 543 -11.50 -3.07 13.19
CA ASP A 543 -12.01 -4.43 13.25
C ASP A 543 -10.86 -5.43 13.43
N THR A 544 -11.07 -6.46 14.28
CA THR A 544 -10.02 -7.45 14.57
C THR A 544 -9.71 -8.33 13.36
N ARG A 545 -10.69 -8.59 12.49
CA ARG A 545 -10.43 -9.35 11.27
C ARG A 545 -9.55 -8.55 10.31
N GLU A 546 -9.84 -7.27 10.12
CA GLU A 546 -9.00 -6.36 9.33
C GLU A 546 -7.55 -6.33 9.86
N PHE A 547 -7.40 -6.35 11.18
CA PHE A 547 -6.09 -6.41 11.84
C PHE A 547 -5.37 -7.73 11.56
N LEU A 548 -6.05 -8.87 11.73
CA LEU A 548 -5.47 -10.20 11.44
C LEU A 548 -5.12 -10.35 9.95
N ASP A 549 -6.01 -9.92 9.07
CA ASP A 549 -5.76 -9.95 7.62
C ASP A 549 -4.53 -9.09 7.26
N ALA A 550 -4.34 -7.93 7.90
CA ALA A 550 -3.16 -7.10 7.69
C ALA A 550 -1.86 -7.77 8.20
N LEU A 551 -1.91 -8.47 9.35
CA LEU A 551 -0.75 -9.18 9.89
C LEU A 551 -0.35 -10.39 9.04
N LEU A 552 -1.32 -11.09 8.44
CA LEU A 552 -1.09 -12.29 7.63
C LEU A 552 -0.81 -11.97 6.16
N LEU A 553 -1.56 -11.03 5.58
CA LEU A 553 -1.64 -10.79 4.15
C LEU A 553 -1.20 -9.37 3.75
N GLY A 554 -0.92 -8.51 4.75
CA GLY A 554 -0.60 -7.10 4.52
C GLY A 554 0.76 -6.92 3.86
N GLU A 555 0.83 -5.97 2.95
CA GLU A 555 2.08 -5.47 2.43
C GLU A 555 2.82 -4.63 3.49
N GLU A 556 4.11 -4.35 3.25
CA GLU A 556 4.95 -3.59 4.19
C GLU A 556 4.33 -2.25 4.61
N GLY A 557 3.62 -1.58 3.69
CA GLY A 557 2.94 -0.31 3.95
C GLY A 557 1.64 -0.41 4.76
N ASP A 558 1.06 -1.60 4.89
CA ASP A 558 -0.21 -1.81 5.60
C ASP A 558 -0.01 -1.88 7.12
N LEU A 559 1.18 -2.25 7.56
CA LEU A 559 1.52 -2.37 8.99
C LEU A 559 2.05 -1.04 9.55
N LYS A 560 1.43 -0.55 10.63
CA LYS A 560 1.77 0.73 11.28
C LYS A 560 1.83 0.59 12.80
N ARG A 561 2.81 1.25 13.44
CA ARG A 561 2.86 1.40 14.89
C ARG A 561 3.14 2.85 15.31
N CYS A 562 2.61 3.23 16.47
CA CYS A 562 2.90 4.53 17.06
C CYS A 562 4.21 4.52 17.83
N GLY A 563 5.00 5.60 17.68
CA GLY A 563 6.09 5.91 18.58
C GLY A 563 5.64 6.94 19.62
N GLY A 564 5.55 6.52 20.88
CA GLY A 564 5.22 7.42 22.00
C GLY A 564 3.78 7.32 22.53
N LYS A 565 3.49 8.08 23.60
CA LYS A 565 2.29 7.95 24.43
C LYS A 565 0.99 8.56 23.88
N SER A 566 0.98 9.27 22.75
CA SER A 566 -0.24 9.90 22.24
C SER A 566 -0.52 9.54 20.80
N VAL A 567 -1.60 8.82 20.59
CA VAL A 567 -2.25 8.63 19.30
C VAL A 567 -3.14 9.85 19.07
N SER A 568 -2.55 11.00 18.83
CA SER A 568 -3.26 12.07 18.14
C SER A 568 -3.02 11.86 16.64
N GLY A 569 -4.04 12.00 15.81
CA GLY A 569 -3.92 11.77 14.36
C GLY A 569 -2.94 12.71 13.63
N ASP A 570 -2.10 13.46 14.36
CA ASP A 570 -1.08 14.36 13.87
C ASP A 570 0.31 13.88 14.28
N ALA A 571 0.99 13.13 13.39
CA ALA A 571 2.30 12.54 13.62
C ALA A 571 3.11 12.45 12.33
N VAL A 572 4.43 12.54 12.44
CA VAL A 572 5.36 12.34 11.31
C VAL A 572 5.36 10.88 10.88
N SER A 573 5.32 10.64 9.57
CA SER A 573 5.40 9.31 9.01
C SER A 573 6.86 8.87 8.81
N LEU A 574 7.28 7.79 9.47
CA LEU A 574 8.57 7.13 9.28
C LEU A 574 8.35 5.84 8.51
N MET A 575 8.98 5.66 7.33
CA MET A 575 8.78 4.47 6.51
C MET A 575 9.92 4.21 5.56
N THR A 576 9.99 2.98 5.04
CA THR A 576 10.94 2.67 3.98
C THR A 576 10.52 3.34 2.67
N LEU A 577 11.49 3.50 1.74
CA LEU A 577 11.20 3.96 0.39
C LEU A 577 10.16 3.07 -0.31
N HIS A 578 10.20 1.74 -0.08
CA HIS A 578 9.20 0.80 -0.63
C HIS A 578 7.80 1.04 -0.05
N ALA A 579 7.69 1.19 1.26
CA ALA A 579 6.41 1.44 1.93
C ALA A 579 5.79 2.80 1.57
N SER A 580 6.58 3.74 1.03
CA SER A 580 6.09 5.05 0.58
C SER A 580 5.36 5.03 -0.76
N LYS A 581 5.44 3.90 -1.49
CA LYS A 581 4.78 3.77 -2.79
C LYS A 581 3.27 3.96 -2.65
N GLY A 582 2.68 4.71 -3.58
CA GLY A 582 1.25 5.07 -3.53
C GLY A 582 0.91 6.27 -2.65
N LEU A 583 1.77 6.62 -1.68
CA LEU A 583 1.55 7.75 -0.77
C LEU A 583 2.06 9.08 -1.34
N GLU A 584 1.67 10.19 -0.71
CA GLU A 584 2.14 11.53 -1.03
C GLU A 584 2.12 12.43 0.21
N PHE A 585 3.11 13.32 0.30
CA PHE A 585 3.26 14.21 1.44
C PHE A 585 3.69 15.61 0.96
N PRO A 586 3.22 16.68 1.58
CA PRO A 586 3.71 18.04 1.31
C PRO A 586 5.24 18.16 1.46
N VAL A 587 5.80 17.58 2.53
CA VAL A 587 7.23 17.60 2.84
C VAL A 587 7.78 16.20 2.99
N VAL A 588 8.86 15.89 2.30
CA VAL A 588 9.56 14.61 2.38
C VAL A 588 11.03 14.80 2.71
N PHE A 589 11.48 14.08 3.73
CA PHE A 589 12.89 13.84 4.00
C PHE A 589 13.26 12.45 3.45
N MET A 590 14.35 12.34 2.71
CA MET A 590 14.98 11.07 2.38
C MET A 590 16.28 10.96 3.19
N PHE A 591 16.26 10.09 4.18
CA PHE A 591 17.31 9.95 5.19
C PHE A 591 18.34 8.88 4.81
N GLY A 592 19.63 9.19 4.98
CA GLY A 592 20.71 8.24 4.77
C GLY A 592 20.98 7.94 3.30
N MET A 593 20.94 8.97 2.45
CA MET A 593 21.22 8.84 1.02
C MET A 593 22.72 8.71 0.77
N GLU A 594 23.28 7.54 1.15
CA GLU A 594 24.71 7.26 1.21
C GLU A 594 25.09 6.09 0.30
N LYS A 595 26.38 6.06 -0.06
CA LYS A 595 26.99 4.92 -0.77
C LYS A 595 26.85 3.64 0.08
N GLY A 596 26.43 2.55 -0.56
CA GLY A 596 26.21 1.26 0.11
C GLY A 596 24.84 1.12 0.79
N GLU A 597 24.18 2.24 1.14
CA GLU A 597 22.80 2.24 1.63
C GLU A 597 21.80 2.44 0.46
N ILE A 598 22.08 3.35 -0.46
CA ILE A 598 21.30 3.52 -1.69
C ILE A 598 22.24 3.99 -2.83
N PRO A 599 22.48 3.15 -3.84
CA PRO A 599 22.03 1.75 -3.99
C PRO A 599 22.50 0.85 -2.84
N LEU A 600 21.62 -0.09 -2.43
CA LEU A 600 21.96 -1.02 -1.36
C LEU A 600 22.96 -2.06 -1.86
N GLU A 601 24.17 -2.02 -1.35
CA GLU A 601 25.23 -2.98 -1.68
C GLU A 601 25.20 -4.15 -0.68
N ARG A 602 25.12 -5.39 -1.19
CA ARG A 602 25.22 -6.63 -0.42
C ARG A 602 26.29 -7.52 -1.02
N GLU A 603 27.13 -8.13 -0.16
CA GLU A 603 28.23 -8.99 -0.60
C GLU A 603 27.76 -10.21 -1.41
N GLU A 604 26.55 -10.72 -1.13
CA GLU A 604 26.04 -11.98 -1.68
C GLU A 604 25.24 -11.85 -2.98
N ASN A 605 24.71 -10.66 -3.30
CA ASN A 605 23.86 -10.44 -4.47
C ASN A 605 24.24 -9.16 -5.20
N PRO A 606 24.45 -9.19 -6.52
CA PRO A 606 24.69 -7.98 -7.29
C PRO A 606 23.47 -7.07 -7.21
N THR A 607 23.71 -5.81 -6.90
CA THR A 607 22.67 -4.79 -6.80
C THR A 607 22.19 -4.41 -8.20
N ASP A 608 20.87 -4.47 -8.44
CA ASP A 608 20.27 -3.88 -9.63
C ASP A 608 20.20 -2.35 -9.45
N ILE A 609 21.19 -1.65 -10.00
CA ILE A 609 21.27 -0.17 -9.97
C ILE A 609 20.04 0.47 -10.61
N GLN A 610 19.43 -0.15 -11.61
CA GLN A 610 18.25 0.40 -12.27
C GLN A 610 17.02 0.33 -11.36
N GLU A 611 16.85 -0.76 -10.59
CA GLU A 611 15.78 -0.89 -9.61
C GLU A 611 15.99 0.08 -8.43
N GLU A 612 17.21 0.18 -7.89
CA GLU A 612 17.54 1.14 -6.83
C GLU A 612 17.34 2.61 -7.30
N ARG A 613 17.63 2.91 -8.56
CA ARG A 613 17.36 4.24 -9.14
C ARG A 613 15.85 4.50 -9.27
N ARG A 614 15.05 3.49 -9.66
CA ARG A 614 13.58 3.58 -9.63
C ARG A 614 13.07 3.80 -8.19
N LEU A 615 13.66 3.11 -7.21
CA LEU A 615 13.30 3.29 -5.81
C LEU A 615 13.62 4.71 -5.31
N PHE A 616 14.78 5.24 -5.67
CA PHE A 616 15.15 6.62 -5.36
C PHE A 616 14.19 7.62 -6.02
N TYR A 617 13.86 7.41 -7.28
CA TYR A 617 12.85 8.19 -8.02
C TYR A 617 11.47 8.13 -7.36
N VAL A 618 11.03 6.95 -6.89
CA VAL A 618 9.80 6.79 -6.14
C VAL A 618 9.82 7.67 -4.89
N GLY A 619 10.90 7.62 -4.10
CA GLY A 619 11.06 8.45 -2.91
C GLY A 619 10.96 9.95 -3.21
N MET A 620 11.71 10.45 -4.20
CA MET A 620 11.66 11.86 -4.60
C MET A 620 10.25 12.31 -4.98
N THR A 621 9.53 11.47 -5.75
CA THR A 621 8.18 11.78 -6.27
C THR A 621 7.05 11.62 -5.24
N ARG A 622 7.38 11.29 -3.98
CA ARG A 622 6.41 11.38 -2.87
C ARG A 622 6.22 12.81 -2.40
N ALA A 623 7.20 13.67 -2.64
CA ALA A 623 7.16 15.07 -2.22
C ALA A 623 6.25 15.92 -3.11
N GLY A 624 5.39 16.70 -2.47
CA GLY A 624 4.50 17.65 -3.13
C GLY A 624 5.07 19.06 -3.26
N GLU A 625 5.75 19.55 -2.21
CA GLU A 625 6.16 20.95 -2.08
C GLU A 625 7.62 21.10 -1.69
N GLU A 626 8.12 20.29 -0.75
CA GLU A 626 9.49 20.36 -0.26
C GLU A 626 10.13 18.98 -0.22
N LEU A 627 11.37 18.87 -0.71
CA LEU A 627 12.16 17.65 -0.68
C LEU A 627 13.54 17.94 -0.09
N ILE A 628 13.87 17.22 0.98
CA ILE A 628 15.14 17.32 1.68
C ILE A 628 15.82 15.95 1.66
N LEU A 629 16.97 15.85 1.00
CA LEU A 629 17.80 14.67 0.93
C LEU A 629 18.93 14.82 1.97
N THR A 630 19.13 13.82 2.82
CA THR A 630 20.19 13.90 3.82
C THR A 630 21.23 12.79 3.61
N CYS A 631 22.49 13.10 3.83
CA CYS A 631 23.61 12.16 3.69
C CYS A 631 24.73 12.52 4.66
N THR A 632 25.70 11.61 4.79
CA THR A 632 26.97 11.88 5.48
C THR A 632 28.10 12.12 4.46
N ARG A 633 29.33 11.81 4.82
CA ARG A 633 30.52 12.12 4.04
C ARG A 633 30.67 11.35 2.72
N GLU A 634 29.97 10.25 2.57
CA GLU A 634 29.98 9.40 1.37
C GLU A 634 28.59 9.42 0.74
N PRO A 635 28.27 10.45 -0.06
CA PRO A 635 26.95 10.59 -0.65
C PRO A 635 26.67 9.47 -1.67
N SER A 636 25.37 9.15 -1.85
CA SER A 636 24.90 8.27 -2.92
C SER A 636 25.22 8.86 -4.30
N LEU A 637 25.59 7.99 -5.23
CA LEU A 637 25.80 8.39 -6.63
C LEU A 637 24.55 9.05 -7.26
N PHE A 638 23.34 8.73 -6.79
CA PHE A 638 22.09 9.31 -7.30
C PHE A 638 21.94 10.79 -6.97
N LEU A 639 22.62 11.29 -5.93
CA LEU A 639 22.63 12.72 -5.59
C LEU A 639 23.36 13.56 -6.65
N ASP A 640 24.36 12.99 -7.32
CA ASP A 640 25.11 13.68 -8.39
C ASP A 640 24.39 13.61 -9.73
N GLU A 641 23.36 12.75 -9.86
CA GLU A 641 22.49 12.70 -11.04
C GLU A 641 21.43 13.83 -11.05
N ILE A 642 21.27 14.56 -9.93
CA ILE A 642 20.35 15.72 -9.83
C ILE A 642 21.10 16.97 -10.31
N PRO A 643 20.62 17.65 -11.38
CA PRO A 643 21.25 18.88 -11.86
C PRO A 643 21.27 20.00 -10.81
N GLU A 644 22.35 20.76 -10.72
CA GLU A 644 22.51 21.88 -9.78
C GLU A 644 21.43 22.96 -9.94
N THR A 645 20.82 23.08 -11.11
CA THR A 645 19.71 24.00 -11.37
C THR A 645 18.45 23.69 -10.56
N TYR A 646 18.30 22.44 -10.10
CA TYR A 646 17.12 21.99 -9.35
C TYR A 646 17.42 21.72 -7.87
N MET A 647 18.68 21.81 -7.44
CA MET A 647 19.07 21.51 -6.06
C MET A 647 19.88 22.60 -5.38
N GLN A 648 19.95 22.51 -4.06
CA GLN A 648 20.82 23.34 -3.20
C GLN A 648 21.50 22.46 -2.16
N ARG A 649 22.85 22.49 -2.09
CA ARG A 649 23.63 21.77 -1.06
C ARG A 649 23.84 22.63 0.17
N LYS A 650 23.69 22.02 1.37
CA LYS A 650 23.88 22.62 2.69
C LYS A 650 24.72 21.70 3.56
N THR A 651 25.76 22.23 4.22
CA THR A 651 26.53 21.44 5.20
C THR A 651 25.96 21.68 6.60
N VAL A 652 25.56 20.60 7.27
CA VAL A 652 25.07 20.61 8.65
C VAL A 652 26.23 20.75 9.61
N GLY A 653 26.14 21.67 10.59
CA GLY A 653 27.14 21.81 11.65
C GLY A 653 28.31 22.76 11.37
N LYS A 654 28.38 23.42 10.23
CA LYS A 654 29.18 24.64 10.08
C LYS A 654 28.35 25.83 10.55
N GLN A 655 28.28 26.06 11.87
CA GLN A 655 28.04 27.43 12.35
C GLN A 655 29.09 28.32 11.68
N LYS A 656 28.65 29.36 10.96
CA LYS A 656 29.56 30.48 10.67
C LYS A 656 30.19 30.83 12.00
N LYS A 657 31.54 30.68 12.14
CA LYS A 657 32.28 31.37 13.16
C LYS A 657 31.93 32.85 12.95
N ILE A 658 31.02 33.35 13.77
CA ILE A 658 30.93 34.77 13.99
C ILE A 658 32.32 35.12 14.51
N GLN A 659 33.10 35.83 13.72
CA GLN A 659 34.28 36.49 14.22
C GLN A 659 33.76 37.54 15.21
N THR A 660 33.56 37.14 16.45
CA THR A 660 33.47 38.02 17.57
C THR A 660 34.91 38.48 17.83
N ASN A 661 35.36 39.45 17.04
CA ASN A 661 36.30 40.40 17.51
C ASN A 661 35.55 41.25 18.55
N GLU A 662 36.04 41.21 19.76
CA GLU A 662 35.65 41.88 21.00
C GLU A 662 34.80 41.04 21.95
N GLN A 663 35.47 40.19 22.72
CA GLN A 663 35.07 39.84 24.07
C GLN A 663 35.22 41.16 24.92
N LEU A 664 34.10 41.88 25.05
CA LEU A 664 33.97 42.85 26.12
C LEU A 664 33.92 42.06 27.44
N SER A 665 35.00 42.15 28.21
CA SER A 665 35.07 41.64 29.57
C SER A 665 34.06 42.39 30.44
N LEU A 666 33.31 41.70 31.27
CA LEU A 666 32.38 42.25 32.27
C LEU A 666 33.08 43.17 33.28
N PHE A 667 34.44 43.28 33.25
CA PHE A 667 35.25 44.09 34.14
C PHE A 667 35.64 45.48 33.57
N ASP A 668 35.27 45.79 32.31
CA ASP A 668 35.56 47.08 31.72
C ASP A 668 34.47 48.16 31.99
N LEU A 669 33.51 47.87 32.87
CA LEU A 669 32.50 48.82 33.35
C LEU A 669 32.86 49.29 34.76
N THR A 670 33.97 50.01 34.95
CA THR A 670 34.17 50.88 36.12
C THR A 670 33.90 52.31 35.70
N PRO A 671 32.97 53.02 36.36
CA PRO A 671 32.78 54.42 36.08
C PRO A 671 33.94 55.21 36.75
N GLU A 672 34.75 55.86 35.95
CA GLU A 672 35.55 56.99 36.47
C GLU A 672 34.63 58.19 36.75
N LYS A 673 34.70 58.61 38.02
CA LYS A 673 34.30 59.84 38.71
C LYS A 673 33.37 60.82 38.04
#